data_745a498063ecbd919792669cf5bf2d2e
#
_entry.id   745a498063ecbd919792669cf5bf2d2e
#
_cell.length_a   1.000
_cell.length_b   1.000
_cell.length_c   1.000
_cell.angle_alpha   90.00
_cell.angle_beta   90.00
_cell.angle_gamma   90.00
#
_symmetry.space_group_name_H-M   'P 1'
#
loop_
_entity.id
_entity.type
_entity.pdbx_description
1 polymer ?
#
loop_
_entity_poly.entity_id
_entity_poly.type
_entity_poly.pdbx_seq_one_letter_code
_entity_poly.pdbx_strand_id
1 'polypeptide(L)'
;DGKLDYDRLTGFTAEGEAELAAQMGPVGAEGSVAVPDLVADTATYLGYLKGEGLNVSGVVDLAKYYTIETETVDVDKLLSDVFFLIVPEENVEGRTYLTRTSSGGFDLNRDNSFQTQAETQNMTQLIAAWNPVSFTEFHGRVKQFQCEPCDPPHEPNFEYDLLAEHLMAGGEALGIAAVANNDGYNSYVIPQRDYLSYTGAKAADGADQTCWYDPWDDMSTSYTPQYAMLHGTVAYTVEVPAYNDDVAAAVAYGQLGQSAYIAENKQEYLLAQTKIFERGVTNANSDAYELVGQWFCDQYDVEGAEAELFRPEYDGAGQNGNFYPECYIIPLDGANQSNLQAAADMMEWLSRNDVKILVSETAFSYSGVRYPAGTMVVSLYQAKRSVANGALYDGTVITGWPVLYSEGITAFAKTRGFDMVTCAEPAAYRTIRAACGDWMDHADCVRYLANVTSSFTGVEGAKVILSNASEDSTAAVNALLQAGKGVGMILSGEQAGSFLCDYSDWRSVCTQYRLSGAGVAEADAPLSLTITKAPVVYISGKPSDSRTGFVKTSLVSGSYQYNYDRQAMELLGFQVTDDASLATLVIGAAALDEAGLAAVENGAAYIGYGSNAISAITGYTDRRGNQIPGCLLSTGSLVRETVSSESMDALAYVTYPTQSLITASYVSEGDELLYGYGAGYFSAIPEGAQVLIRLDGAREPLEGFLVGGGEHYDDFLDNSIQAISYQKDGLNLALFANTLTNKLHQRDEFNFISNMAFSSLLGGVY
;
A
#
# COMPACT_ATOMS: atom_id res chain seq x y z
N ASP A 1 -6.20 -15.31 -44.28
CA ASP A 1 -6.68 -14.21 -45.09
C ASP A 1 -6.45 -12.83 -44.49
N GLY A 2 -5.81 -12.74 -43.29
CA GLY A 2 -5.58 -11.46 -42.59
C GLY A 2 -6.85 -10.82 -42.00
N LYS A 3 -7.92 -11.57 -41.86
CA LYS A 3 -9.18 -11.12 -41.28
C LYS A 3 -9.62 -12.04 -40.17
N LEU A 4 -10.16 -11.44 -39.10
CA LEU A 4 -10.79 -12.14 -37.98
C LEU A 4 -12.22 -11.65 -37.83
N ASP A 5 -13.16 -12.56 -37.79
CA ASP A 5 -14.54 -12.26 -37.50
C ASP A 5 -14.79 -12.54 -35.99
N TYR A 6 -15.54 -11.67 -35.35
CA TYR A 6 -16.05 -11.86 -34.00
C TYR A 6 -17.46 -11.32 -33.88
N ASP A 7 -18.23 -11.88 -32.99
CA ASP A 7 -19.59 -11.42 -32.71
C ASP A 7 -19.57 -10.41 -31.56
N ARG A 8 -20.48 -9.45 -31.58
CA ARG A 8 -20.70 -8.49 -30.49
C ARG A 8 -22.18 -8.27 -30.22
N LEU A 9 -22.50 -8.02 -28.97
CA LEU A 9 -23.85 -7.58 -28.61
C LEU A 9 -24.04 -6.13 -29.08
N THR A 10 -25.22 -5.85 -29.66
CA THR A 10 -25.57 -4.50 -30.13
C THR A 10 -26.85 -3.95 -29.54
N GLY A 11 -27.48 -4.69 -28.62
CA GLY A 11 -28.69 -4.31 -27.91
C GLY A 11 -29.52 -5.51 -27.50
N PHE A 12 -30.74 -5.24 -27.06
CA PHE A 12 -31.70 -6.27 -26.67
C PHE A 12 -32.70 -6.58 -27.80
N THR A 13 -33.19 -7.81 -27.78
CA THR A 13 -34.45 -8.15 -28.41
C THR A 13 -35.62 -7.71 -27.52
N ALA A 14 -36.84 -7.69 -28.03
CA ALA A 14 -38.03 -7.43 -27.22
C ALA A 14 -38.20 -8.43 -26.05
N GLU A 15 -37.69 -9.66 -26.21
CA GLU A 15 -37.69 -10.69 -25.17
C GLU A 15 -36.61 -10.40 -24.12
N GLY A 16 -35.42 -9.88 -24.55
CA GLY A 16 -34.37 -9.40 -23.66
C GLY A 16 -34.80 -8.21 -22.83
N GLU A 17 -35.46 -7.22 -23.43
CA GLU A 17 -36.02 -6.07 -22.72
C GLU A 17 -37.05 -6.47 -21.67
N ALA A 18 -37.93 -7.43 -22.01
CA ALA A 18 -38.92 -7.94 -21.07
C ALA A 18 -38.32 -8.70 -19.91
N GLU A 19 -37.29 -9.51 -20.16
CA GLU A 19 -36.54 -10.24 -19.13
C GLU A 19 -35.78 -9.28 -18.22
N LEU A 20 -35.14 -8.28 -18.80
CA LEU A 20 -34.42 -7.22 -18.05
C LEU A 20 -35.38 -6.48 -17.11
N ALA A 21 -36.54 -6.04 -17.62
CA ALA A 21 -37.54 -5.36 -16.81
C ALA A 21 -38.09 -6.25 -15.68
N ALA A 22 -38.18 -7.55 -15.91
CA ALA A 22 -38.62 -8.51 -14.89
C ALA A 22 -37.57 -8.70 -13.78
N GLN A 23 -36.28 -8.66 -14.13
CA GLN A 23 -35.17 -8.80 -13.18
C GLN A 23 -34.92 -7.52 -12.38
N MET A 24 -35.02 -6.35 -12.99
CA MET A 24 -34.84 -5.06 -12.31
C MET A 24 -35.92 -4.76 -11.27
N GLY A 25 -37.14 -5.32 -11.44
CA GLY A 25 -38.29 -4.91 -10.64
C GLY A 25 -38.77 -3.50 -10.97
N PRO A 26 -39.71 -2.91 -10.20
CA PRO A 26 -40.23 -1.58 -10.49
C PRO A 26 -39.11 -0.54 -10.33
N VAL A 27 -38.89 0.24 -11.38
CA VAL A 27 -37.98 1.39 -11.39
C VAL A 27 -38.46 2.38 -10.31
N GLY A 28 -37.62 2.70 -9.36
CA GLY A 28 -37.93 3.63 -8.26
C GLY A 28 -38.28 2.97 -6.93
N ALA A 29 -38.10 1.66 -6.76
CA ALA A 29 -38.08 1.07 -5.43
C ALA A 29 -36.84 1.63 -4.65
N GLU A 30 -37.04 1.95 -3.37
CA GLU A 30 -35.92 2.32 -2.49
C GLU A 30 -34.77 1.30 -2.66
N GLY A 31 -33.57 1.78 -3.00
CA GLY A 31 -32.41 0.94 -3.27
C GLY A 31 -32.21 0.53 -4.74
N SER A 32 -33.00 1.04 -5.69
CA SER A 32 -32.69 0.90 -7.12
C SER A 32 -31.67 1.99 -7.51
N VAL A 33 -30.52 1.56 -7.96
CA VAL A 33 -29.45 2.44 -8.44
C VAL A 33 -29.87 3.08 -9.76
N ALA A 34 -29.75 4.39 -9.87
CA ALA A 34 -29.86 5.08 -11.15
C ALA A 34 -28.59 4.77 -11.95
N VAL A 35 -28.75 4.21 -13.14
CA VAL A 35 -27.61 4.00 -14.04
C VAL A 35 -27.14 5.36 -14.55
N PRO A 36 -25.86 5.69 -14.41
CA PRO A 36 -25.32 6.95 -14.91
C PRO A 36 -25.57 7.15 -16.42
N ASP A 37 -25.87 8.37 -16.84
CA ASP A 37 -26.09 8.70 -18.26
C ASP A 37 -24.91 8.33 -19.17
N LEU A 38 -23.69 8.29 -18.64
CA LEU A 38 -22.49 7.84 -19.36
C LEU A 38 -22.52 6.35 -19.73
N VAL A 39 -23.38 5.57 -19.11
CA VAL A 39 -23.55 4.12 -19.33
C VAL A 39 -24.90 3.84 -20.00
N ALA A 40 -25.47 4.81 -20.68
CA ALA A 40 -26.81 4.72 -21.29
C ALA A 40 -26.89 3.80 -22.51
N ASP A 41 -25.78 3.22 -22.95
CA ASP A 41 -25.80 2.16 -23.96
C ASP A 41 -26.43 0.89 -23.38
N THR A 42 -27.31 0.27 -24.16
CA THR A 42 -28.11 -0.87 -23.71
C THR A 42 -27.25 -2.06 -23.29
N ALA A 43 -26.15 -2.34 -23.96
CA ALA A 43 -25.29 -3.47 -23.66
C ALA A 43 -24.50 -3.24 -22.36
N THR A 44 -23.97 -2.03 -22.16
CA THR A 44 -23.31 -1.61 -20.93
C THR A 44 -24.27 -1.64 -19.75
N TYR A 45 -25.51 -1.19 -19.97
CA TYR A 45 -26.56 -1.25 -18.97
C TYR A 45 -26.86 -2.67 -18.51
N LEU A 46 -26.90 -3.64 -19.43
CA LEU A 46 -27.03 -5.05 -19.09
C LEU A 46 -25.85 -5.57 -18.27
N GLY A 47 -24.66 -5.18 -18.61
CA GLY A 47 -23.47 -5.54 -17.87
C GLY A 47 -23.48 -4.98 -16.45
N TYR A 48 -24.03 -3.78 -16.29
CA TYR A 48 -24.06 -3.04 -15.04
C TYR A 48 -25.06 -3.60 -14.01
N LEU A 49 -26.19 -4.12 -14.43
CA LEU A 49 -27.31 -4.48 -13.54
C LEU A 49 -26.88 -5.36 -12.36
N LYS A 50 -26.65 -4.73 -11.22
CA LYS A 50 -26.32 -5.35 -9.91
C LYS A 50 -25.25 -6.41 -9.97
N GLY A 51 -24.34 -6.28 -10.92
CA GLY A 51 -23.35 -7.33 -11.15
C GLY A 51 -23.93 -8.64 -11.65
N GLU A 52 -25.12 -8.67 -12.21
CA GLU A 52 -25.75 -9.92 -12.59
C GLU A 52 -26.17 -10.03 -14.07
N GLY A 53 -26.24 -8.92 -14.81
CA GLY A 53 -26.76 -8.93 -16.18
C GLY A 53 -28.09 -9.67 -16.29
N LEU A 54 -28.39 -10.25 -17.44
CA LEU A 54 -29.47 -11.21 -17.55
C LEU A 54 -29.05 -12.54 -16.92
N ASN A 55 -29.37 -12.76 -15.66
CA ASN A 55 -29.05 -14.01 -14.97
C ASN A 55 -29.96 -15.14 -15.45
N VAL A 56 -29.66 -15.68 -16.62
CA VAL A 56 -30.36 -16.83 -17.18
C VAL A 56 -29.52 -18.08 -16.90
N SER A 57 -30.04 -19.01 -16.13
CA SER A 57 -29.31 -20.22 -15.77
C SER A 57 -29.15 -21.18 -16.93
N GLY A 58 -27.94 -21.65 -17.16
CA GLY A 58 -27.60 -22.68 -18.15
C GLY A 58 -27.12 -22.15 -19.49
N VAL A 59 -26.86 -23.02 -20.43
CA VAL A 59 -26.49 -22.66 -21.81
C VAL A 59 -27.71 -21.95 -22.45
N VAL A 60 -27.46 -20.72 -22.88
CA VAL A 60 -28.50 -19.82 -23.36
C VAL A 60 -28.32 -19.58 -24.84
N ASP A 61 -29.44 -19.60 -25.59
CA ASP A 61 -29.46 -19.02 -26.92
C ASP A 61 -29.41 -17.47 -26.77
N LEU A 62 -28.23 -16.89 -26.86
CA LEU A 62 -28.02 -15.45 -26.71
C LEU A 62 -28.88 -14.63 -27.67
N ALA A 63 -29.10 -15.12 -28.89
CA ALA A 63 -29.91 -14.44 -29.90
C ALA A 63 -31.39 -14.31 -29.50
N LYS A 64 -31.82 -15.03 -28.49
CA LYS A 64 -33.15 -14.86 -27.91
C LYS A 64 -33.30 -13.53 -27.15
N TYR A 65 -32.21 -13.11 -26.47
CA TYR A 65 -32.22 -11.95 -25.57
C TYR A 65 -31.49 -10.76 -26.14
N TYR A 66 -30.47 -10.99 -26.97
CA TYR A 66 -29.63 -9.96 -27.52
C TYR A 66 -29.70 -9.87 -29.05
N THR A 67 -29.55 -8.68 -29.55
CA THR A 67 -29.17 -8.47 -30.94
C THR A 67 -27.65 -8.67 -31.08
N ILE A 68 -27.23 -9.52 -32.00
CA ILE A 68 -25.82 -9.86 -32.22
C ILE A 68 -25.45 -9.50 -33.65
N GLU A 69 -24.33 -8.84 -33.82
CA GLU A 69 -23.74 -8.53 -35.13
C GLU A 69 -22.34 -9.10 -35.22
N THR A 70 -21.97 -9.62 -36.40
CA THR A 70 -20.61 -10.06 -36.67
C THR A 70 -19.81 -8.91 -37.24
N GLU A 71 -18.67 -8.64 -36.65
CA GLU A 71 -17.71 -7.66 -37.09
C GLU A 71 -16.44 -8.32 -37.63
N THR A 72 -15.82 -7.74 -38.65
CA THR A 72 -14.59 -8.25 -39.27
C THR A 72 -13.45 -7.29 -39.04
N VAL A 73 -12.42 -7.74 -38.33
CA VAL A 73 -11.17 -7.01 -38.11
C VAL A 73 -10.15 -7.38 -39.20
N ASP A 74 -9.65 -6.39 -39.90
CA ASP A 74 -8.45 -6.54 -40.72
C ASP A 74 -7.22 -6.53 -39.82
N VAL A 75 -6.57 -7.68 -39.69
CA VAL A 75 -5.43 -7.88 -38.78
C VAL A 75 -4.24 -7.03 -39.18
N ASP A 76 -3.94 -6.89 -40.47
CA ASP A 76 -2.82 -6.08 -40.94
C ASP A 76 -3.05 -4.59 -40.59
N LYS A 77 -4.30 -4.13 -40.76
CA LYS A 77 -4.69 -2.79 -40.34
C LYS A 77 -4.60 -2.61 -38.82
N LEU A 78 -5.14 -3.53 -38.04
CA LEU A 78 -5.07 -3.46 -36.57
C LEU A 78 -3.61 -3.38 -36.10
N LEU A 79 -2.74 -4.26 -36.59
CA LEU A 79 -1.33 -4.28 -36.25
C LEU A 79 -0.54 -3.08 -36.80
N SER A 80 -1.07 -2.35 -37.77
CA SER A 80 -0.51 -1.06 -38.19
C SER A 80 -0.92 0.09 -37.29
N ASP A 81 -2.04 -0.04 -36.60
CA ASP A 81 -2.64 0.97 -35.74
C ASP A 81 -2.27 0.79 -34.26
N VAL A 82 -2.10 -0.44 -33.81
CA VAL A 82 -1.85 -0.81 -32.41
C VAL A 82 -0.61 -1.69 -32.27
N PHE A 83 0.23 -1.36 -31.33
CA PHE A 83 1.34 -2.19 -30.89
C PHE A 83 0.99 -2.88 -29.57
N PHE A 84 1.17 -4.19 -29.51
CA PHE A 84 0.84 -5.00 -28.33
C PHE A 84 2.10 -5.32 -27.54
N LEU A 85 2.07 -5.05 -26.24
CA LEU A 85 2.98 -5.60 -25.25
C LEU A 85 2.22 -6.70 -24.49
N ILE A 86 2.76 -7.90 -24.47
CA ILE A 86 2.13 -9.05 -23.83
C ILE A 86 3.05 -9.58 -22.74
N VAL A 87 2.59 -9.55 -21.51
CA VAL A 87 3.21 -10.22 -20.38
C VAL A 87 2.37 -11.46 -20.07
N PRO A 88 2.80 -12.65 -20.50
CA PRO A 88 1.98 -13.86 -20.37
C PRO A 88 1.74 -14.27 -18.93
N GLU A 89 2.67 -13.92 -18.04
CA GLU A 89 2.65 -14.33 -16.64
C GLU A 89 3.59 -13.42 -15.83
N GLU A 90 3.08 -12.71 -14.85
CA GLU A 90 3.89 -11.97 -13.91
C GLU A 90 4.34 -12.88 -12.75
N ASN A 91 3.40 -13.63 -12.17
CA ASN A 91 3.67 -14.57 -11.07
C ASN A 91 3.98 -15.97 -11.59
N VAL A 92 5.17 -16.16 -12.15
CA VAL A 92 5.61 -17.42 -12.79
C VAL A 92 5.57 -18.61 -11.82
N GLU A 93 6.02 -18.40 -10.58
CA GLU A 93 5.98 -19.42 -9.55
C GLU A 93 4.54 -19.72 -9.12
N GLY A 94 3.73 -18.69 -8.92
CA GLY A 94 2.32 -18.85 -8.59
C GLY A 94 1.58 -19.66 -9.64
N ARG A 95 1.83 -19.39 -10.92
CA ARG A 95 1.29 -20.17 -12.04
C ARG A 95 1.78 -21.60 -12.03
N THR A 96 3.07 -21.82 -11.80
CA THR A 96 3.68 -23.15 -11.78
C THR A 96 3.17 -24.01 -10.63
N TYR A 97 2.99 -23.40 -9.46
CA TYR A 97 2.64 -24.10 -8.23
C TYR A 97 1.18 -23.95 -7.83
N LEU A 98 0.37 -23.25 -8.61
CA LEU A 98 -1.05 -22.96 -8.35
C LEU A 98 -1.25 -22.26 -7.01
N THR A 99 -0.47 -21.21 -6.77
CA THR A 99 -0.56 -20.37 -5.58
C THR A 99 -0.85 -18.92 -5.95
N ARG A 100 -1.55 -18.19 -5.07
CA ARG A 100 -1.78 -16.76 -5.25
C ARG A 100 -0.49 -15.95 -5.16
N THR A 101 0.42 -16.33 -4.28
CA THR A 101 1.64 -15.57 -3.98
C THR A 101 2.84 -16.01 -4.79
N SER A 102 3.81 -15.13 -4.93
CA SER A 102 5.15 -15.40 -5.44
C SER A 102 5.91 -16.37 -4.53
N SER A 103 7.10 -16.80 -4.95
CA SER A 103 7.99 -17.65 -4.13
C SER A 103 8.39 -17.00 -2.80
N GLY A 104 8.40 -15.68 -2.72
CA GLY A 104 8.62 -14.92 -1.50
C GLY A 104 7.41 -14.91 -0.56
N GLY A 105 6.25 -15.39 -0.99
CA GLY A 105 5.02 -15.36 -0.22
C GLY A 105 4.23 -14.05 -0.33
N PHE A 106 4.55 -13.21 -1.32
CA PHE A 106 3.88 -11.92 -1.55
C PHE A 106 2.79 -12.04 -2.60
N ASP A 107 1.69 -11.36 -2.36
CA ASP A 107 0.67 -11.07 -3.35
C ASP A 107 1.17 -9.91 -4.23
N LEU A 108 1.53 -10.19 -5.48
CA LEU A 108 2.12 -9.19 -6.36
C LEU A 108 1.13 -8.07 -6.70
N ASN A 109 -0.17 -8.39 -6.79
CA ASN A 109 -1.21 -7.40 -7.01
C ASN A 109 -1.59 -6.63 -5.71
N ARG A 110 -0.70 -6.53 -4.77
CA ARG A 110 -0.71 -5.67 -3.57
C ARG A 110 0.63 -4.95 -3.39
N ASP A 111 1.50 -4.99 -4.41
CA ASP A 111 2.90 -4.53 -4.27
C ASP A 111 3.30 -3.48 -5.34
N ASN A 112 2.40 -3.09 -6.26
CA ASN A 112 2.80 -2.25 -7.40
C ASN A 112 3.26 -0.85 -7.00
N SER A 113 2.64 -0.20 -6.01
CA SER A 113 3.17 1.06 -5.46
C SER A 113 4.39 0.83 -4.58
N PHE A 114 4.41 -0.25 -3.81
CA PHE A 114 5.48 -0.50 -2.83
C PHE A 114 6.73 -1.07 -3.47
N GLN A 115 6.58 -1.93 -4.49
CA GLN A 115 7.65 -2.52 -5.30
C GLN A 115 8.72 -3.22 -4.45
N THR A 116 8.27 -3.99 -3.48
CA THR A 116 9.14 -4.76 -2.59
C THR A 116 9.67 -6.02 -3.27
N GLN A 117 8.98 -6.50 -4.32
CA GLN A 117 9.33 -7.71 -5.06
C GLN A 117 9.88 -7.39 -6.45
N ALA A 118 10.78 -8.25 -6.95
CA ALA A 118 11.42 -8.05 -8.25
C ALA A 118 10.42 -8.13 -9.41
N GLU A 119 9.40 -8.95 -9.28
CA GLU A 119 8.35 -9.14 -10.28
C GLU A 119 7.57 -7.83 -10.49
N THR A 120 7.12 -7.21 -9.42
CA THR A 120 6.40 -5.91 -9.48
C THR A 120 7.31 -4.79 -9.93
N GLN A 121 8.58 -4.78 -9.53
CA GLN A 121 9.56 -3.83 -10.05
C GLN A 121 9.72 -3.95 -11.58
N ASN A 122 9.73 -5.16 -12.11
CA ASN A 122 9.83 -5.38 -13.55
C ASN A 122 8.57 -4.93 -14.28
N MET A 123 7.38 -5.21 -13.74
CA MET A 123 6.10 -4.81 -14.33
C MET A 123 5.96 -3.28 -14.34
N THR A 124 6.20 -2.64 -13.22
CA THR A 124 6.09 -1.16 -13.12
C THR A 124 7.10 -0.44 -14.00
N GLN A 125 8.34 -0.96 -14.14
CA GLN A 125 9.31 -0.44 -15.09
C GLN A 125 8.87 -0.59 -16.56
N LEU A 126 8.20 -1.70 -16.90
CA LEU A 126 7.65 -1.89 -18.23
C LEU A 126 6.57 -0.85 -18.53
N ILE A 127 5.64 -0.64 -17.60
CA ILE A 127 4.60 0.40 -17.70
C ILE A 127 5.24 1.79 -17.84
N ALA A 128 6.20 2.11 -16.98
CA ALA A 128 6.87 3.41 -17.00
C ALA A 128 7.63 3.67 -18.30
N ALA A 129 8.29 2.65 -18.86
CA ALA A 129 9.09 2.78 -20.06
C ALA A 129 8.26 2.90 -21.34
N TRP A 130 7.12 2.22 -21.41
CA TRP A 130 6.29 2.18 -22.61
C TRP A 130 5.11 3.14 -22.59
N ASN A 131 4.64 3.53 -21.43
CA ASN A 131 3.43 4.37 -21.26
C ASN A 131 2.28 3.89 -22.14
N PRO A 132 1.79 2.67 -21.96
CA PRO A 132 0.73 2.15 -22.81
C PRO A 132 -0.50 3.05 -22.73
N VAL A 133 -1.19 3.25 -23.82
CA VAL A 133 -2.44 4.02 -23.84
C VAL A 133 -3.59 3.25 -23.19
N SER A 134 -3.51 1.91 -23.21
CA SER A 134 -4.43 1.01 -22.53
C SER A 134 -3.68 -0.18 -21.93
N PHE A 135 -4.17 -0.63 -20.80
CA PHE A 135 -3.65 -1.79 -20.05
C PHE A 135 -4.81 -2.68 -19.60
N THR A 136 -4.72 -3.98 -19.85
CA THR A 136 -5.75 -4.93 -19.43
C THR A 136 -5.08 -6.11 -18.74
N GLU A 137 -5.50 -6.39 -17.52
CA GLU A 137 -5.02 -7.49 -16.70
C GLU A 137 -6.15 -8.50 -16.47
N PHE A 138 -5.87 -9.79 -16.64
CA PHE A 138 -6.85 -10.85 -16.48
C PHE A 138 -6.65 -11.58 -15.17
N HIS A 139 -7.68 -11.62 -14.36
CA HIS A 139 -7.73 -12.19 -13.03
C HIS A 139 -8.73 -13.38 -12.95
N GLY A 140 -9.23 -13.64 -11.79
CA GLY A 140 -10.26 -14.59 -11.44
C GLY A 140 -10.02 -15.16 -10.05
N ARG A 141 -11.04 -15.63 -9.38
CA ARG A 141 -12.33 -16.04 -9.94
C ARG A 141 -13.45 -15.37 -9.20
N VAL A 142 -14.33 -14.75 -9.92
CA VAL A 142 -15.60 -14.24 -9.41
C VAL A 142 -16.76 -14.93 -10.11
N LYS A 143 -18.01 -14.64 -9.69
CA LYS A 143 -19.17 -15.33 -10.22
C LYS A 143 -19.50 -14.94 -11.67
N GLN A 144 -19.24 -13.69 -12.07
CA GLN A 144 -19.52 -13.14 -13.39
C GLN A 144 -18.22 -12.79 -14.12
N PHE A 145 -18.34 -12.52 -15.42
CA PHE A 145 -17.30 -11.85 -16.19
C PHE A 145 -17.39 -10.35 -15.90
N GLN A 146 -16.36 -9.79 -15.29
CA GLN A 146 -16.33 -8.38 -14.88
C GLN A 146 -15.21 -7.66 -15.61
N CYS A 147 -15.53 -6.48 -16.16
CA CYS A 147 -14.56 -5.52 -16.68
C CYS A 147 -14.53 -4.35 -15.72
N GLU A 148 -13.56 -4.30 -14.85
CA GLU A 148 -13.46 -3.30 -13.80
C GLU A 148 -12.63 -2.12 -14.25
N PRO A 149 -13.22 -1.03 -14.76
CA PRO A 149 -12.56 0.24 -14.84
C PRO A 149 -12.47 0.84 -13.45
N CYS A 150 -11.41 1.58 -13.18
CA CYS A 150 -11.31 2.33 -11.94
C CYS A 150 -12.27 3.51 -11.98
N ASP A 151 -13.29 3.49 -11.13
CA ASP A 151 -14.27 4.57 -11.04
C ASP A 151 -13.69 5.81 -10.35
N PRO A 152 -14.05 7.03 -10.81
CA PRO A 152 -13.72 8.23 -10.05
C PRO A 152 -14.53 8.30 -8.74
N PRO A 153 -14.06 9.05 -7.76
CA PRO A 153 -12.79 9.79 -7.71
C PRO A 153 -12.02 9.63 -6.38
N HIS A 154 -11.81 8.44 -5.86
CA HIS A 154 -11.10 8.29 -4.58
C HIS A 154 -9.58 8.44 -4.70
N GLU A 155 -8.98 8.09 -5.82
CA GLU A 155 -7.55 8.31 -6.02
C GLU A 155 -7.33 9.69 -6.68
N PRO A 156 -6.94 10.71 -5.90
CA PRO A 156 -6.88 12.08 -6.41
C PRO A 156 -5.77 12.34 -7.41
N ASN A 157 -4.82 11.42 -7.57
CA ASN A 157 -3.73 11.53 -8.54
C ASN A 157 -4.13 11.08 -9.95
N PHE A 158 -5.30 10.49 -10.14
CA PHE A 158 -5.81 10.15 -11.47
C PHE A 158 -6.48 11.35 -12.15
N GLU A 159 -6.30 11.45 -13.44
CA GLU A 159 -6.91 12.50 -14.27
C GLU A 159 -8.22 11.98 -14.90
N TYR A 160 -9.21 11.68 -14.07
CA TYR A 160 -10.46 11.02 -14.46
C TYR A 160 -11.23 11.74 -15.56
N ASP A 161 -11.22 13.07 -15.59
CA ASP A 161 -11.88 13.85 -16.62
C ASP A 161 -11.34 13.60 -18.04
N LEU A 162 -10.13 13.03 -18.14
CA LEU A 162 -9.52 12.63 -19.39
C LEU A 162 -9.58 11.12 -19.65
N LEU A 163 -9.89 10.32 -18.65
CA LEU A 163 -9.85 8.86 -18.71
C LEU A 163 -11.24 8.21 -18.67
N ALA A 164 -12.22 8.80 -17.96
CA ALA A 164 -13.48 8.15 -17.61
C ALA A 164 -14.28 7.65 -18.83
N GLU A 165 -14.40 8.47 -19.89
CA GLU A 165 -15.12 8.07 -21.09
C GLU A 165 -14.49 6.82 -21.74
N HIS A 166 -13.15 6.78 -21.80
CA HIS A 166 -12.43 5.65 -22.37
C HIS A 166 -12.45 4.41 -21.49
N LEU A 167 -12.43 4.59 -20.18
CA LEU A 167 -12.59 3.50 -19.22
C LEU A 167 -13.93 2.78 -19.43
N MET A 168 -15.00 3.53 -19.53
CA MET A 168 -16.35 2.97 -19.72
C MET A 168 -16.48 2.30 -21.10
N ALA A 169 -16.17 3.02 -22.17
CA ALA A 169 -16.37 2.52 -23.54
C ALA A 169 -15.43 1.35 -23.90
N GLY A 170 -14.21 1.34 -23.39
CA GLY A 170 -13.27 0.24 -23.61
C GLY A 170 -13.66 -1.02 -22.81
N GLY A 171 -14.19 -0.85 -21.60
CA GLY A 171 -14.76 -1.94 -20.79
C GLY A 171 -15.99 -2.57 -21.49
N GLU A 172 -16.88 -1.72 -22.01
CA GLU A 172 -18.03 -2.17 -22.83
C GLU A 172 -17.59 -2.95 -24.07
N ALA A 173 -16.65 -2.41 -24.86
CA ALA A 173 -16.16 -3.08 -26.06
C ALA A 173 -15.58 -4.48 -25.76
N LEU A 174 -14.93 -4.64 -24.61
CA LEU A 174 -14.44 -5.93 -24.12
C LEU A 174 -15.62 -6.85 -23.75
N GLY A 175 -16.54 -6.37 -22.92
CA GLY A 175 -17.65 -7.17 -22.38
C GLY A 175 -18.61 -7.68 -23.46
N ILE A 176 -19.03 -6.83 -24.40
CA ILE A 176 -19.97 -7.21 -25.46
C ILE A 176 -19.37 -8.26 -26.42
N ALA A 177 -18.07 -8.19 -26.70
CA ALA A 177 -17.39 -9.19 -27.51
C ALA A 177 -17.14 -10.49 -26.71
N ALA A 178 -16.75 -10.39 -25.45
CA ALA A 178 -16.53 -11.55 -24.60
C ALA A 178 -17.77 -12.42 -24.47
N VAL A 179 -18.92 -11.82 -24.18
CA VAL A 179 -20.19 -12.54 -24.02
C VAL A 179 -20.69 -13.14 -25.33
N ALA A 180 -20.59 -12.41 -26.44
CA ALA A 180 -21.10 -12.88 -27.74
C ALA A 180 -20.35 -14.09 -28.31
N ASN A 181 -19.14 -14.39 -27.85
CA ASN A 181 -18.28 -15.42 -28.41
C ASN A 181 -17.97 -16.59 -27.45
N ASN A 182 -18.89 -16.89 -26.54
CA ASN A 182 -18.77 -18.05 -25.66
C ASN A 182 -20.15 -18.67 -25.39
N ASP A 183 -20.17 -19.90 -24.89
CA ASP A 183 -21.39 -20.63 -24.54
C ASP A 183 -21.54 -20.79 -23.00
N GLY A 184 -20.57 -20.33 -22.22
CA GLY A 184 -20.49 -20.61 -20.78
C GLY A 184 -21.19 -19.58 -19.91
N TYR A 185 -21.37 -18.36 -20.38
CA TYR A 185 -22.04 -17.29 -19.66
C TYR A 185 -22.64 -16.26 -20.62
N ASN A 186 -23.64 -15.55 -20.12
CA ASN A 186 -24.57 -14.79 -20.92
C ASN A 186 -24.65 -13.30 -20.52
N SER A 187 -23.73 -12.85 -19.68
CA SER A 187 -23.67 -11.47 -19.21
C SER A 187 -22.25 -11.08 -18.82
N TYR A 188 -21.97 -9.80 -18.82
CA TYR A 188 -20.79 -9.19 -18.25
C TYR A 188 -21.20 -8.05 -17.33
N VAL A 189 -20.25 -7.57 -16.51
CA VAL A 189 -20.45 -6.46 -15.58
C VAL A 189 -19.37 -5.42 -15.81
N ILE A 190 -19.74 -4.15 -15.76
CA ILE A 190 -18.83 -3.03 -15.57
C ILE A 190 -19.21 -2.42 -14.23
N PRO A 191 -18.55 -2.83 -13.12
CA PRO A 191 -18.91 -2.34 -11.79
C PRO A 191 -18.73 -0.83 -11.71
N GLN A 192 -19.65 -0.18 -11.03
CA GLN A 192 -19.62 1.24 -10.73
C GLN A 192 -20.09 1.48 -9.30
N ARG A 193 -19.76 2.63 -8.76
CA ARG A 193 -20.12 3.00 -7.40
C ARG A 193 -21.60 3.14 -7.21
N ASP A 194 -22.04 2.61 -6.08
CA ASP A 194 -23.38 2.79 -5.56
C ASP A 194 -23.35 3.59 -4.25
N TYR A 195 -24.20 4.60 -4.12
CA TYR A 195 -24.42 5.31 -2.86
C TYR A 195 -25.76 4.90 -2.28
N LEU A 196 -25.75 4.09 -1.24
CA LEU A 196 -26.95 3.45 -0.72
C LEU A 196 -26.95 3.33 0.81
N SER A 197 -28.12 3.02 1.34
CA SER A 197 -28.29 2.71 2.75
C SER A 197 -27.72 1.32 3.05
N TYR A 198 -26.71 1.24 3.90
CA TYR A 198 -26.00 0.03 4.26
C TYR A 198 -26.33 -0.44 5.68
N THR A 199 -26.96 -1.62 5.80
CA THR A 199 -27.44 -2.14 7.09
C THR A 199 -26.34 -2.60 8.03
N GLY A 200 -25.11 -2.73 7.52
CA GLY A 200 -23.92 -3.08 8.33
C GLY A 200 -23.35 -1.92 9.12
N ALA A 201 -23.64 -0.71 8.70
CA ALA A 201 -23.19 0.53 9.34
C ALA A 201 -24.38 1.27 9.95
N LYS A 202 -24.19 1.87 11.11
CA LYS A 202 -25.23 2.59 11.83
C LYS A 202 -24.79 4.02 12.13
N ALA A 203 -25.67 4.96 11.80
CA ALA A 203 -25.55 6.33 12.25
C ALA A 203 -25.77 6.44 13.76
N ALA A 204 -25.38 7.56 14.37
CA ALA A 204 -25.48 7.80 15.82
C ALA A 204 -26.93 7.68 16.35
N ASP A 205 -27.93 7.87 15.54
CA ASP A 205 -29.36 7.68 15.87
C ASP A 205 -29.83 6.22 15.75
N GLY A 206 -28.96 5.31 15.28
CA GLY A 206 -29.23 3.89 15.08
C GLY A 206 -29.89 3.55 13.75
N ALA A 207 -30.10 4.53 12.86
CA ALA A 207 -30.53 4.30 11.48
C ALA A 207 -29.45 3.59 10.66
N ASP A 208 -29.81 3.06 9.51
CA ASP A 208 -28.83 2.58 8.54
C ASP A 208 -28.10 3.78 7.91
N GLN A 209 -26.77 3.70 7.90
CA GLN A 209 -25.94 4.76 7.32
C GLN A 209 -26.00 4.71 5.80
N THR A 210 -26.13 5.87 5.19
CA THR A 210 -25.91 6.01 3.74
C THR A 210 -24.43 6.15 3.47
N CYS A 211 -23.92 5.36 2.55
CA CYS A 211 -22.50 5.32 2.24
C CYS A 211 -22.27 4.84 0.80
N TRP A 212 -21.08 5.09 0.30
CA TRP A 212 -20.60 4.48 -0.93
C TRP A 212 -20.43 2.98 -0.71
N TYR A 213 -20.86 2.21 -1.66
CA TYR A 213 -20.74 0.76 -1.64
C TYR A 213 -20.37 0.25 -3.02
N ASP A 214 -19.45 -0.69 -3.05
CA ASP A 214 -18.83 -1.19 -4.25
C ASP A 214 -18.32 -0.05 -5.17
N PRO A 215 -17.19 0.03 -5.49
CA PRO A 215 -16.55 -0.73 -6.50
C PRO A 215 -15.33 -1.46 -5.97
N TRP A 216 -14.92 -2.34 -6.76
CA TRP A 216 -13.65 -2.98 -6.66
C TRP A 216 -12.54 -1.97 -7.01
N ASP A 217 -11.42 -2.07 -6.33
CA ASP A 217 -10.11 -1.62 -6.77
C ASP A 217 -9.98 -0.14 -7.23
N ASP A 218 -10.90 0.73 -6.89
CA ASP A 218 -10.96 2.08 -7.46
C ASP A 218 -9.88 3.05 -6.99
N MET A 219 -9.20 2.77 -5.88
CA MET A 219 -8.29 3.72 -5.25
C MET A 219 -6.90 3.18 -4.96
N SER A 220 -6.74 1.85 -4.92
CA SER A 220 -5.47 1.29 -4.50
C SER A 220 -4.46 1.20 -5.63
N THR A 221 -3.49 2.08 -5.63
CA THR A 221 -2.35 2.01 -6.56
C THR A 221 -1.40 0.84 -6.29
N SER A 222 -1.71 0.00 -5.32
CA SER A 222 -1.03 -1.29 -5.12
C SER A 222 -1.43 -2.35 -6.14
N TYR A 223 -2.56 -2.16 -6.82
CA TYR A 223 -3.01 -2.98 -7.94
C TYR A 223 -2.38 -2.52 -9.25
N THR A 224 -2.10 -3.45 -10.16
CA THR A 224 -1.37 -3.13 -11.40
C THR A 224 -2.12 -2.17 -12.32
N PRO A 225 -3.43 -2.34 -12.61
CA PRO A 225 -4.16 -1.41 -13.45
C PRO A 225 -4.21 0.01 -12.88
N GLN A 226 -4.50 0.16 -11.59
CA GLN A 226 -4.56 1.46 -10.92
C GLN A 226 -3.18 2.12 -10.87
N TYR A 227 -2.11 1.34 -10.68
CA TYR A 227 -0.76 1.86 -10.81
C TYR A 227 -0.49 2.39 -12.23
N ALA A 228 -0.94 1.68 -13.27
CA ALA A 228 -0.80 2.13 -14.66
C ALA A 228 -1.53 3.45 -14.93
N MET A 229 -2.65 3.71 -14.26
CA MET A 229 -3.39 4.98 -14.39
C MET A 229 -2.59 6.19 -13.90
N LEU A 230 -1.67 6.04 -12.95
CA LEU A 230 -0.72 7.11 -12.57
C LEU A 230 0.18 7.53 -13.76
N HIS A 231 0.32 6.68 -14.76
CA HIS A 231 1.06 6.94 -16.00
C HIS A 231 0.19 7.47 -17.15
N GLY A 232 -1.08 7.79 -16.88
CA GLY A 232 -2.03 8.26 -17.88
C GLY A 232 -2.55 7.16 -18.80
N THR A 233 -2.62 5.95 -18.31
CA THR A 233 -3.09 4.75 -19.02
C THR A 233 -4.56 4.49 -18.72
N VAL A 234 -5.37 4.16 -19.71
CA VAL A 234 -6.72 3.61 -19.51
C VAL A 234 -6.58 2.14 -19.14
N ALA A 235 -6.91 1.77 -17.90
CA ALA A 235 -6.55 0.47 -17.36
C ALA A 235 -7.75 -0.31 -16.80
N TYR A 236 -7.68 -1.63 -16.89
CA TYR A 236 -8.76 -2.55 -16.50
C TYR A 236 -8.23 -3.75 -15.72
N THR A 237 -8.95 -4.11 -14.65
CA THR A 237 -8.96 -5.44 -14.08
C THR A 237 -10.12 -6.23 -14.70
N VAL A 238 -9.84 -7.38 -15.28
CA VAL A 238 -10.87 -8.26 -15.84
C VAL A 238 -10.95 -9.52 -15.00
N GLU A 239 -12.07 -9.67 -14.28
CA GLU A 239 -12.34 -10.83 -13.49
C GLU A 239 -13.11 -11.88 -14.29
N VAL A 240 -12.69 -13.14 -14.19
CA VAL A 240 -13.28 -14.23 -14.95
C VAL A 240 -13.90 -15.30 -14.04
N PRO A 241 -15.05 -15.94 -14.47
CA PRO A 241 -15.78 -16.85 -13.59
C PRO A 241 -15.17 -18.23 -13.45
N ALA A 242 -14.31 -18.67 -14.37
CA ALA A 242 -13.75 -20.02 -14.40
C ALA A 242 -12.39 -20.09 -15.11
N TYR A 243 -11.80 -21.27 -15.14
CA TYR A 243 -10.62 -21.63 -15.95
C TYR A 243 -10.99 -22.78 -16.88
N ASN A 244 -11.61 -22.45 -18.00
CA ASN A 244 -12.09 -23.40 -19.01
C ASN A 244 -12.01 -22.78 -20.42
N ASP A 245 -12.45 -23.54 -21.42
CA ASP A 245 -12.41 -23.10 -22.82
C ASP A 245 -13.34 -21.91 -23.09
N ASP A 246 -14.47 -21.82 -22.39
CA ASP A 246 -15.41 -20.70 -22.54
C ASP A 246 -14.76 -19.37 -22.08
N VAL A 247 -14.08 -19.38 -20.93
CA VAL A 247 -13.31 -18.22 -20.46
C VAL A 247 -12.18 -17.87 -21.41
N ALA A 248 -11.46 -18.87 -21.93
CA ALA A 248 -10.39 -18.61 -22.90
C ALA A 248 -10.92 -17.93 -24.18
N ALA A 249 -12.07 -18.38 -24.67
CA ALA A 249 -12.75 -17.75 -25.80
C ALA A 249 -13.19 -16.32 -25.46
N ALA A 250 -13.85 -16.13 -24.33
CA ALA A 250 -14.32 -14.81 -23.90
C ALA A 250 -13.18 -13.80 -23.75
N VAL A 251 -12.08 -14.19 -23.10
CA VAL A 251 -10.89 -13.34 -22.95
C VAL A 251 -10.29 -13.00 -24.31
N ALA A 252 -10.15 -13.98 -25.22
CA ALA A 252 -9.54 -13.76 -26.53
C ALA A 252 -10.41 -12.81 -27.40
N TYR A 253 -11.70 -13.06 -27.48
CA TYR A 253 -12.60 -12.22 -28.27
C TYR A 253 -12.90 -10.88 -27.61
N GLY A 254 -13.02 -10.84 -26.28
CA GLY A 254 -13.13 -9.59 -25.54
C GLY A 254 -11.95 -8.66 -25.79
N GLN A 255 -10.73 -9.21 -25.70
CA GLN A 255 -9.51 -8.44 -26.01
C GLN A 255 -9.45 -8.02 -27.47
N LEU A 256 -9.95 -8.82 -28.40
CA LEU A 256 -10.05 -8.44 -29.82
C LEU A 256 -11.01 -7.28 -30.02
N GLY A 257 -12.21 -7.33 -29.42
CA GLY A 257 -13.19 -6.24 -29.49
C GLY A 257 -12.66 -4.94 -28.88
N GLN A 258 -12.06 -5.01 -27.70
CA GLN A 258 -11.43 -3.86 -27.06
C GLN A 258 -10.29 -3.29 -27.92
N SER A 259 -9.44 -4.14 -28.52
CA SER A 259 -8.33 -3.71 -29.36
C SER A 259 -8.82 -3.05 -30.65
N ALA A 260 -9.92 -3.54 -31.23
CA ALA A 260 -10.56 -2.91 -32.39
C ALA A 260 -11.09 -1.51 -32.03
N TYR A 261 -11.77 -1.38 -30.88
CA TYR A 261 -12.25 -0.12 -30.37
C TYR A 261 -11.10 0.88 -30.13
N ILE A 262 -10.02 0.46 -29.49
CA ILE A 262 -8.84 1.31 -29.24
C ILE A 262 -8.21 1.76 -30.57
N ALA A 263 -8.10 0.86 -31.55
CA ALA A 263 -7.55 1.20 -32.86
C ALA A 263 -8.40 2.25 -33.60
N GLU A 264 -9.71 2.18 -33.48
CA GLU A 264 -10.65 3.16 -34.07
C GLU A 264 -10.55 4.51 -33.35
N ASN A 265 -10.35 4.51 -32.04
CA ASN A 265 -10.31 5.71 -31.20
C ASN A 265 -8.87 6.06 -30.73
N LYS A 266 -7.85 5.60 -31.45
CA LYS A 266 -6.44 5.76 -31.05
C LYS A 266 -5.99 7.21 -30.89
N GLN A 267 -6.60 8.13 -31.64
CA GLN A 267 -6.25 9.56 -31.56
C GLN A 267 -6.77 10.17 -30.25
N GLU A 268 -7.96 9.80 -29.84
CA GLU A 268 -8.60 10.21 -28.60
C GLU A 268 -7.80 9.70 -27.40
N TYR A 269 -7.43 8.43 -27.38
CA TYR A 269 -6.58 7.83 -26.36
C TYR A 269 -5.22 8.55 -26.24
N LEU A 270 -4.54 8.75 -27.36
CA LEU A 270 -3.25 9.46 -27.41
C LEU A 270 -3.39 10.92 -26.98
N LEU A 271 -4.50 11.57 -27.34
CA LEU A 271 -4.76 12.95 -26.96
C LEU A 271 -5.01 13.07 -25.45
N ALA A 272 -5.79 12.17 -24.86
CA ALA A 272 -6.05 12.11 -23.43
C ALA A 272 -4.72 11.98 -22.65
N GLN A 273 -3.91 10.98 -22.99
CA GLN A 273 -2.61 10.77 -22.35
C GLN A 273 -1.66 11.96 -22.55
N THR A 274 -1.64 12.54 -23.75
CA THR A 274 -0.79 13.73 -24.03
C THR A 274 -1.22 14.93 -23.21
N LYS A 275 -2.52 15.14 -23.01
CA LYS A 275 -3.05 16.21 -22.15
C LYS A 275 -2.70 16.00 -20.68
N ILE A 276 -2.72 14.76 -20.21
CA ILE A 276 -2.27 14.42 -18.84
C ILE A 276 -0.79 14.84 -18.68
N PHE A 277 0.06 14.51 -19.63
CA PHE A 277 1.46 14.91 -19.58
C PHE A 277 1.66 16.43 -19.72
N GLU A 278 0.87 17.10 -20.55
CA GLU A 278 0.88 18.56 -20.66
C GLU A 278 0.50 19.25 -19.35
N ARG A 279 -0.55 18.76 -18.68
CA ARG A 279 -0.89 19.22 -17.33
C ARG A 279 0.27 19.00 -16.34
N GLY A 280 0.91 17.84 -16.42
CA GLY A 280 2.09 17.53 -15.60
C GLY A 280 3.22 18.53 -15.82
N VAL A 281 3.67 18.74 -17.05
CA VAL A 281 4.83 19.63 -17.32
C VAL A 281 4.55 21.10 -17.04
N THR A 282 3.29 21.51 -16.99
CA THR A 282 2.88 22.87 -16.65
C THR A 282 2.45 23.01 -15.18
N ASN A 283 2.36 21.91 -14.47
CA ASN A 283 1.75 21.79 -13.14
C ASN A 283 0.37 22.47 -13.07
N ALA A 284 -0.41 22.37 -14.14
CA ALA A 284 -1.73 22.94 -14.20
C ALA A 284 -2.72 22.15 -13.35
N ASN A 285 -3.60 22.84 -12.63
CA ASN A 285 -4.74 22.22 -11.99
C ASN A 285 -5.77 21.75 -13.03
N SER A 286 -6.67 20.86 -12.64
CA SER A 286 -7.74 20.36 -13.47
C SER A 286 -9.09 20.78 -12.89
N ASP A 287 -9.65 21.85 -13.39
CA ASP A 287 -11.02 22.29 -13.02
C ASP A 287 -12.07 21.21 -13.37
N ALA A 288 -11.78 20.40 -14.37
CA ALA A 288 -12.66 19.32 -14.83
C ALA A 288 -12.76 18.14 -13.86
N TYR A 289 -11.81 18.00 -12.93
CA TYR A 289 -11.87 16.97 -11.89
C TYR A 289 -13.06 17.19 -10.94
N GLU A 290 -13.29 18.44 -10.50
CA GLU A 290 -14.46 18.79 -9.70
C GLU A 290 -15.77 18.55 -10.46
N LEU A 291 -15.80 18.80 -11.77
CA LEU A 291 -16.98 18.55 -12.59
C LEU A 291 -17.33 17.07 -12.66
N VAL A 292 -16.34 16.17 -12.68
CA VAL A 292 -16.56 14.73 -12.63
C VAL A 292 -17.13 14.32 -11.29
N GLY A 293 -16.56 14.81 -10.19
CA GLY A 293 -17.09 14.57 -8.85
C GLY A 293 -18.52 15.08 -8.69
N GLN A 294 -18.80 16.31 -9.13
CA GLN A 294 -20.14 16.88 -9.09
C GLN A 294 -21.13 16.04 -9.93
N TRP A 295 -20.70 15.56 -11.11
CA TRP A 295 -21.53 14.71 -11.93
C TRP A 295 -21.95 13.42 -11.19
N PHE A 296 -21.05 12.79 -10.44
CA PHE A 296 -21.35 11.62 -9.60
C PHE A 296 -22.34 11.99 -8.49
N CYS A 297 -22.15 13.09 -7.79
CA CYS A 297 -23.05 13.54 -6.73
C CYS A 297 -24.46 13.83 -7.28
N ASP A 298 -24.56 14.52 -8.41
CA ASP A 298 -25.82 14.83 -9.08
C ASP A 298 -26.52 13.52 -9.56
N GLN A 299 -25.76 12.56 -10.01
CA GLN A 299 -26.28 11.27 -10.48
C GLN A 299 -26.96 10.46 -9.38
N TYR A 300 -26.41 10.51 -8.17
CA TYR A 300 -26.93 9.77 -7.03
C TYR A 300 -27.85 10.60 -6.11
N ASP A 301 -28.08 11.87 -6.43
CA ASP A 301 -28.87 12.82 -5.60
C ASP A 301 -28.37 12.87 -4.15
N VAL A 302 -27.04 12.99 -3.96
CA VAL A 302 -26.40 13.01 -2.64
C VAL A 302 -25.75 14.33 -2.33
N GLU A 303 -25.79 14.71 -1.06
CA GLU A 303 -25.09 15.87 -0.51
C GLU A 303 -24.08 15.40 0.54
N GLY A 304 -22.92 16.05 0.60
CA GLY A 304 -21.89 15.80 1.61
C GLY A 304 -20.90 14.68 1.28
N ALA A 305 -21.20 13.86 0.28
CA ALA A 305 -20.22 12.88 -0.24
C ALA A 305 -19.17 13.52 -1.14
N GLU A 306 -19.37 14.76 -1.55
CA GLU A 306 -18.51 15.53 -2.45
C GLU A 306 -17.08 15.68 -1.92
N ALA A 307 -16.93 15.74 -0.60
CA ALA A 307 -15.62 15.91 0.02
C ALA A 307 -14.65 14.76 -0.33
N GLU A 308 -15.17 13.54 -0.55
CA GLU A 308 -14.37 12.39 -0.97
C GLU A 308 -14.12 12.36 -2.48
N LEU A 309 -14.89 13.14 -3.22
CA LEU A 309 -14.84 13.18 -4.66
C LEU A 309 -13.91 14.27 -5.19
N PHE A 310 -13.43 15.16 -4.33
CA PHE A 310 -12.61 16.31 -4.72
C PHE A 310 -11.17 16.20 -4.23
N ARG A 311 -10.28 16.78 -5.00
CA ARG A 311 -8.87 16.93 -4.62
C ARG A 311 -8.72 17.98 -3.53
N PRO A 312 -8.01 17.68 -2.43
CA PRO A 312 -7.57 18.73 -1.52
C PRO A 312 -6.57 19.67 -2.23
N GLU A 313 -6.62 20.95 -1.93
CA GLU A 313 -5.79 21.95 -2.59
C GLU A 313 -4.93 22.74 -1.61
N TYR A 314 -3.79 23.22 -2.08
CA TYR A 314 -2.93 24.16 -1.36
C TYR A 314 -3.46 25.59 -1.53
N ASP A 315 -4.43 26.01 -0.71
CA ASP A 315 -5.16 27.28 -0.81
C ASP A 315 -4.64 28.40 0.11
N GLY A 316 -3.56 28.14 0.85
CA GLY A 316 -2.95 29.07 1.77
C GLY A 316 -2.37 30.33 1.09
N ALA A 317 -2.16 31.39 1.87
CA ALA A 317 -1.61 32.64 1.37
C ALA A 317 -0.22 32.45 0.73
N GLY A 318 -0.15 32.71 -0.57
CA GLY A 318 1.09 32.57 -1.37
C GLY A 318 1.33 31.18 -1.91
N GLN A 319 0.47 30.22 -1.63
CA GLN A 319 0.45 28.88 -2.23
C GLN A 319 -0.16 28.92 -3.62
N ASN A 320 -0.08 27.81 -4.34
CA ASN A 320 -0.41 27.75 -5.76
C ASN A 320 -1.90 27.51 -6.08
N GLY A 321 -2.72 27.18 -5.08
CA GLY A 321 -4.14 26.84 -5.28
C GLY A 321 -4.35 25.57 -6.11
N ASN A 322 -3.45 24.59 -6.01
CA ASN A 322 -3.46 23.36 -6.77
C ASN A 322 -3.44 22.16 -5.81
N PHE A 323 -3.93 21.03 -6.24
CA PHE A 323 -3.73 19.76 -5.55
C PHE A 323 -2.25 19.35 -5.53
N TYR A 324 -1.54 19.57 -6.63
CA TYR A 324 -0.12 19.27 -6.73
C TYR A 324 0.71 20.44 -6.16
N PRO A 325 1.63 20.19 -5.20
CA PRO A 325 2.58 21.22 -4.79
C PRO A 325 3.53 21.60 -5.93
N GLU A 326 4.41 22.55 -5.68
CA GLU A 326 5.46 22.92 -6.63
C GLU A 326 6.58 21.87 -6.69
N CYS A 327 6.99 21.40 -5.49
CA CYS A 327 8.00 20.35 -5.36
C CYS A 327 8.02 19.75 -3.96
N TYR A 328 8.69 18.59 -3.85
CA TYR A 328 9.15 18.00 -2.60
C TYR A 328 10.65 18.17 -2.44
N ILE A 329 11.10 18.50 -1.23
CA ILE A 329 12.51 18.69 -0.86
C ILE A 329 12.90 17.53 0.04
N ILE A 330 13.87 16.73 -0.38
CA ILE A 330 14.34 15.56 0.35
C ILE A 330 15.86 15.68 0.55
N PRO A 331 16.32 16.01 1.76
CA PRO A 331 17.75 16.10 2.04
C PRO A 331 18.45 14.76 1.84
N LEU A 332 19.70 14.79 1.41
CA LEU A 332 20.59 13.63 1.33
C LEU A 332 21.84 13.85 2.16
N ASP A 333 21.71 14.58 3.27
CA ASP A 333 22.77 14.88 4.20
C ASP A 333 22.36 14.55 5.64
N GLY A 334 23.28 14.12 6.47
CA GLY A 334 22.95 13.68 7.82
C GLY A 334 22.65 14.80 8.83
N ALA A 335 22.60 16.06 8.40
CA ALA A 335 22.19 17.17 9.26
C ALA A 335 20.68 17.45 9.15
N ASN A 336 20.10 17.16 7.98
CA ASN A 336 18.69 17.41 7.68
C ASN A 336 17.95 16.12 7.30
N GLN A 337 18.59 14.94 7.41
CA GLN A 337 17.99 13.64 7.11
C GLN A 337 18.30 12.65 8.22
N SER A 338 17.26 12.16 8.87
CA SER A 338 17.35 11.12 9.90
C SER A 338 17.59 9.74 9.29
N ASN A 339 16.96 9.44 8.17
CA ASN A 339 17.04 8.17 7.45
C ASN A 339 17.58 8.34 6.02
N LEU A 340 18.90 8.46 5.92
CA LEU A 340 19.60 8.67 4.63
C LEU A 340 19.39 7.49 3.65
N GLN A 341 19.29 6.27 4.18
CA GLN A 341 19.07 5.08 3.35
C GLN A 341 17.71 5.16 2.67
N ALA A 342 16.62 5.39 3.43
CA ALA A 342 15.26 5.45 2.86
C ALA A 342 15.11 6.61 1.87
N ALA A 343 15.73 7.77 2.14
CA ALA A 343 15.75 8.90 1.20
C ALA A 343 16.48 8.57 -0.12
N ALA A 344 17.59 7.84 -0.04
CA ALA A 344 18.33 7.39 -1.22
C ALA A 344 17.55 6.31 -2.00
N ASP A 345 16.92 5.38 -1.30
CA ASP A 345 16.07 4.34 -1.91
C ASP A 345 14.83 4.97 -2.60
N MET A 346 14.31 6.09 -2.04
CA MET A 346 13.22 6.83 -2.66
C MET A 346 13.64 7.49 -3.98
N MET A 347 14.87 8.03 -4.08
CA MET A 347 15.39 8.52 -5.36
C MET A 347 15.47 7.41 -6.42
N GLU A 348 15.89 6.23 -6.02
CA GLU A 348 15.95 5.06 -6.91
C GLU A 348 14.54 4.64 -7.35
N TRP A 349 13.60 4.53 -6.42
CA TRP A 349 12.20 4.18 -6.69
C TRP A 349 11.56 5.17 -7.66
N LEU A 350 11.61 6.47 -7.37
CA LEU A 350 11.04 7.52 -8.22
C LEU A 350 11.61 7.48 -9.64
N SER A 351 12.93 7.43 -9.76
CA SER A 351 13.59 7.46 -11.06
C SER A 351 13.34 6.18 -11.88
N ARG A 352 13.24 5.02 -11.24
CA ARG A 352 12.86 3.75 -11.87
C ARG A 352 11.46 3.80 -12.48
N ASN A 353 10.56 4.59 -11.89
CA ASN A 353 9.21 4.83 -12.36
C ASN A 353 9.10 6.06 -13.30
N ASP A 354 10.20 6.45 -13.93
CA ASP A 354 10.34 7.54 -14.90
C ASP A 354 10.08 8.95 -14.34
N VAL A 355 10.03 9.12 -13.01
CA VAL A 355 10.03 10.43 -12.39
C VAL A 355 11.41 11.05 -12.54
N LYS A 356 11.47 12.24 -13.11
CA LYS A 356 12.74 12.99 -13.27
C LYS A 356 13.09 13.70 -11.98
N ILE A 357 14.35 13.60 -11.60
CA ILE A 357 14.86 14.13 -10.32
C ILE A 357 15.74 15.35 -10.59
N LEU A 358 15.67 16.32 -9.70
CA LEU A 358 16.61 17.43 -9.62
C LEU A 358 17.49 17.27 -8.39
N VAL A 359 18.74 17.68 -8.49
CA VAL A 359 19.65 17.78 -7.34
C VAL A 359 20.21 19.18 -7.28
N SER A 360 20.24 19.77 -6.09
CA SER A 360 20.78 21.12 -5.92
C SER A 360 22.30 21.15 -6.10
N GLU A 361 22.78 22.07 -6.95
CA GLU A 361 24.22 22.32 -7.12
C GLU A 361 24.75 23.36 -6.11
N THR A 362 23.85 24.17 -5.59
CA THR A 362 24.15 25.19 -4.58
C THR A 362 23.18 25.10 -3.41
N ALA A 363 23.61 25.54 -2.24
CA ALA A 363 22.72 25.59 -1.08
C ALA A 363 21.59 26.60 -1.27
N PHE A 364 20.41 26.25 -0.78
CA PHE A 364 19.23 27.14 -0.71
C PHE A 364 18.61 27.10 0.69
N SER A 365 17.61 27.96 0.93
CA SER A 365 16.86 27.95 2.19
C SER A 365 15.35 27.93 1.90
N TYR A 366 14.61 27.16 2.68
CA TYR A 366 13.16 27.10 2.65
C TYR A 366 12.62 26.88 4.07
N SER A 367 11.54 27.56 4.44
CA SER A 367 10.90 27.49 5.78
C SER A 367 11.87 27.63 6.96
N GLY A 368 12.89 28.49 6.81
CA GLY A 368 13.91 28.72 7.85
C GLY A 368 15.02 27.68 7.94
N VAL A 369 14.95 26.59 7.19
CA VAL A 369 15.97 25.54 7.10
C VAL A 369 16.90 25.83 5.92
N ARG A 370 18.20 25.57 6.12
CA ARG A 370 19.20 25.62 5.05
C ARG A 370 19.50 24.21 4.54
N TYR A 371 19.27 24.00 3.25
CA TYR A 371 19.59 22.79 2.54
C TYR A 371 20.89 22.93 1.77
N PRO A 372 21.86 22.01 1.93
CA PRO A 372 23.15 22.08 1.23
C PRO A 372 23.01 21.72 -0.25
N ALA A 373 24.08 21.91 -1.03
CA ALA A 373 24.21 21.28 -2.33
C ALA A 373 24.14 19.75 -2.17
N GLY A 374 23.50 19.08 -3.12
CA GLY A 374 23.24 17.63 -3.06
C GLY A 374 21.85 17.26 -2.52
N THR A 375 21.03 18.24 -2.17
CA THR A 375 19.63 17.99 -1.76
C THR A 375 18.79 17.58 -2.98
N MET A 376 18.05 16.47 -2.87
CA MET A 376 17.09 16.03 -3.87
C MET A 376 15.87 16.94 -3.89
N VAL A 377 15.41 17.29 -5.08
CA VAL A 377 14.18 18.06 -5.30
C VAL A 377 13.34 17.33 -6.35
N VAL A 378 12.13 16.94 -5.96
CA VAL A 378 11.16 16.29 -6.84
C VAL A 378 10.16 17.35 -7.27
N SER A 379 10.38 17.92 -8.45
CA SER A 379 9.51 18.94 -9.02
C SER A 379 8.26 18.32 -9.63
N LEU A 380 7.10 18.93 -9.40
CA LEU A 380 5.82 18.48 -9.97
C LEU A 380 5.59 19.03 -11.40
N TYR A 381 6.51 19.83 -11.94
CA TYR A 381 6.52 20.29 -13.32
C TYR A 381 7.09 19.24 -14.27
N GLN A 382 6.45 18.07 -14.33
CA GLN A 382 6.90 16.94 -15.14
C GLN A 382 5.75 16.02 -15.54
N ALA A 383 5.93 15.26 -16.62
CA ALA A 383 4.91 14.35 -17.15
C ALA A 383 4.46 13.30 -16.13
N LYS A 384 5.34 12.86 -15.22
CA LYS A 384 5.09 11.85 -14.20
C LYS A 384 4.75 12.44 -12.82
N ARG A 385 4.10 13.62 -12.79
CA ARG A 385 3.72 14.25 -11.52
C ARG A 385 2.77 13.38 -10.69
N SER A 386 1.83 12.67 -11.33
CA SER A 386 0.88 11.80 -10.62
C SER A 386 1.59 10.64 -9.91
N VAL A 387 2.61 10.03 -10.53
CA VAL A 387 3.47 9.01 -9.90
C VAL A 387 4.25 9.61 -8.73
N ALA A 388 4.85 10.78 -8.92
CA ALA A 388 5.63 11.44 -7.87
C ALA A 388 4.76 11.86 -6.69
N ASN A 389 3.59 12.46 -6.97
CA ASN A 389 2.68 12.91 -5.93
C ASN A 389 2.04 11.73 -5.19
N GLY A 390 1.56 10.70 -5.90
CA GLY A 390 0.97 9.51 -5.30
C GLY A 390 1.91 8.78 -4.33
N ALA A 391 3.23 8.90 -4.53
CA ALA A 391 4.22 8.34 -3.62
C ALA A 391 4.58 9.25 -2.43
N LEU A 392 4.49 10.57 -2.58
CA LEU A 392 5.10 11.52 -1.65
C LEU A 392 4.11 12.41 -0.90
N TYR A 393 2.87 12.57 -1.38
CA TYR A 393 1.89 13.39 -0.66
C TYR A 393 1.44 12.70 0.64
N ASP A 394 0.83 13.45 1.53
CA ASP A 394 0.42 12.92 2.83
C ASP A 394 -0.84 12.06 2.79
N GLY A 395 -1.39 11.81 1.60
CA GLY A 395 -2.58 10.99 1.41
C GLY A 395 -3.89 11.71 1.62
N THR A 396 -4.97 10.96 1.63
CA THR A 396 -6.33 11.42 1.91
C THR A 396 -7.02 10.48 2.88
N VAL A 397 -7.92 11.03 3.70
CA VAL A 397 -8.78 10.24 4.59
C VAL A 397 -10.00 9.79 3.82
N ILE A 398 -10.31 8.50 3.93
CA ILE A 398 -11.44 7.89 3.28
C ILE A 398 -12.55 7.71 4.31
N THR A 399 -13.68 8.32 4.03
CA THR A 399 -14.90 8.25 4.85
C THR A 399 -16.08 7.77 4.01
N GLY A 400 -17.23 7.53 4.63
CA GLY A 400 -18.43 7.15 3.89
C GLY A 400 -18.49 5.72 3.39
N TRP A 401 -17.50 4.85 3.70
CA TRP A 401 -17.45 3.46 3.31
C TRP A 401 -17.71 2.50 4.48
N PRO A 402 -18.49 1.44 4.28
CA PRO A 402 -18.70 0.43 5.32
C PRO A 402 -17.51 -0.52 5.46
N VAL A 403 -16.85 -0.82 4.35
CA VAL A 403 -15.67 -1.68 4.24
C VAL A 403 -14.81 -1.18 3.10
N LEU A 404 -13.51 -1.39 3.21
CA LEU A 404 -12.56 -1.09 2.16
C LEU A 404 -11.69 -2.31 1.89
N TYR A 405 -11.68 -2.77 0.66
CA TYR A 405 -10.80 -3.82 0.18
C TYR A 405 -9.64 -3.20 -0.60
N SER A 406 -8.75 -2.55 0.14
CA SER A 406 -7.66 -1.77 -0.47
C SER A 406 -6.43 -1.76 0.42
N GLU A 407 -5.29 -1.52 -0.19
CA GLU A 407 -4.02 -1.21 0.44
C GLU A 407 -3.50 0.06 -0.22
N GLY A 408 -4.07 1.20 0.18
CA GLY A 408 -3.91 2.48 -0.50
C GLY A 408 -2.85 3.40 0.07
N ILE A 409 -2.28 3.08 1.24
CA ILE A 409 -1.39 4.00 1.94
C ILE A 409 0.00 3.97 1.30
N THR A 410 0.36 5.07 0.69
CA THR A 410 1.71 5.32 0.21
C THR A 410 2.47 6.25 1.15
N ALA A 411 2.23 7.54 1.15
CA ALA A 411 2.89 8.54 2.02
C ALA A 411 4.32 8.13 2.44
N PHE A 412 5.18 7.82 1.46
CA PHE A 412 6.42 7.08 1.70
C PHE A 412 7.39 7.79 2.65
N ALA A 413 7.30 9.11 2.77
CA ALA A 413 8.06 9.83 3.77
C ALA A 413 7.73 9.34 5.20
N LYS A 414 6.46 9.01 5.45
CA LYS A 414 5.97 8.53 6.74
C LYS A 414 6.18 7.01 6.90
N THR A 415 5.73 6.22 5.93
CA THR A 415 5.79 4.76 6.01
C THR A 415 7.22 4.19 5.93
N ARG A 416 8.19 4.97 5.42
CA ARG A 416 9.62 4.62 5.35
C ARG A 416 10.51 5.46 6.27
N GLY A 417 9.95 6.48 6.93
CA GLY A 417 10.62 7.26 7.97
C GLY A 417 11.76 8.13 7.47
N PHE A 418 11.61 8.86 6.34
CA PHE A 418 12.62 9.81 5.88
C PHE A 418 12.08 11.25 5.90
N ASP A 419 13.00 12.21 6.12
CA ASP A 419 12.65 13.63 6.17
C ASP A 419 12.37 14.18 4.78
N MET A 420 11.23 14.84 4.65
CA MET A 420 10.77 15.50 3.44
C MET A 420 10.02 16.78 3.79
N VAL A 421 10.10 17.78 2.92
CA VAL A 421 9.33 19.03 3.05
C VAL A 421 8.61 19.33 1.76
N THR A 422 7.31 19.61 1.87
CA THR A 422 6.44 20.02 0.76
C THR A 422 6.56 21.51 0.52
N CYS A 423 6.76 21.92 -0.73
CA CYS A 423 6.77 23.33 -1.14
C CYS A 423 5.63 23.58 -2.12
N ALA A 424 4.63 24.34 -1.71
CA ALA A 424 3.49 24.76 -2.54
C ALA A 424 3.55 26.22 -2.99
N GLU A 425 4.61 26.96 -2.63
CA GLU A 425 4.76 28.37 -2.97
C GLU A 425 5.57 28.59 -4.25
N PRO A 426 4.94 29.11 -5.33
CA PRO A 426 5.65 29.33 -6.61
C PRO A 426 6.86 30.27 -6.50
N ALA A 427 6.84 31.21 -5.56
CA ALA A 427 7.97 32.14 -5.36
C ALA A 427 9.19 31.42 -4.75
N ALA A 428 8.97 30.53 -3.80
CA ALA A 428 10.01 29.71 -3.18
C ALA A 428 10.56 28.70 -4.18
N TYR A 429 9.68 28.01 -4.91
CA TYR A 429 10.08 27.04 -5.92
C TYR A 429 11.02 27.64 -6.99
N ARG A 430 10.76 28.85 -7.50
CA ARG A 430 11.68 29.51 -8.45
C ARG A 430 13.10 29.64 -7.89
N THR A 431 13.25 29.92 -6.60
CA THR A 431 14.55 30.00 -5.95
C THR A 431 15.20 28.63 -5.80
N ILE A 432 14.41 27.62 -5.38
CA ILE A 432 14.85 26.23 -5.25
C ILE A 432 15.29 25.68 -6.61
N ARG A 433 14.46 25.85 -7.64
CA ARG A 433 14.77 25.37 -9.00
C ARG A 433 16.05 26.02 -9.57
N ALA A 434 16.26 27.30 -9.27
CA ALA A 434 17.48 28.00 -9.70
C ALA A 434 18.75 27.50 -8.99
N ALA A 435 18.62 26.84 -7.85
CA ALA A 435 19.74 26.21 -7.15
C ALA A 435 20.04 24.80 -7.68
N CYS A 436 19.15 24.19 -8.45
CA CYS A 436 19.28 22.83 -8.98
C CYS A 436 19.96 22.81 -10.35
N GLY A 437 20.60 21.67 -10.63
CA GLY A 437 21.17 21.34 -11.92
C GLY A 437 20.15 20.88 -12.96
N ASP A 438 20.61 20.10 -13.93
CA ASP A 438 19.77 19.50 -14.96
C ASP A 438 18.89 18.36 -14.40
N TRP A 439 17.85 18.03 -15.14
CA TRP A 439 17.01 16.88 -14.87
C TRP A 439 17.79 15.58 -15.01
N MET A 440 17.65 14.71 -14.03
CA MET A 440 18.28 13.40 -13.98
C MET A 440 17.26 12.30 -14.31
N ASP A 441 17.62 11.41 -15.21
CA ASP A 441 16.90 10.16 -15.46
C ASP A 441 17.35 9.05 -14.49
N HIS A 442 16.78 7.86 -14.63
CA HIS A 442 17.14 6.72 -13.78
C HIS A 442 18.64 6.38 -13.83
N ALA A 443 19.26 6.39 -15.00
CA ALA A 443 20.68 6.07 -15.14
C ALA A 443 21.57 7.15 -14.47
N ASP A 444 21.16 8.41 -14.52
CA ASP A 444 21.82 9.51 -13.82
C ASP A 444 21.67 9.35 -12.31
N CYS A 445 20.45 9.04 -11.82
CA CYS A 445 20.19 8.81 -10.40
C CYS A 445 21.01 7.63 -9.85
N VAL A 446 21.08 6.52 -10.56
CA VAL A 446 21.92 5.37 -10.15
C VAL A 446 23.39 5.76 -10.04
N ARG A 447 23.91 6.55 -11.01
CA ARG A 447 25.29 7.07 -10.94
C ARG A 447 25.49 8.03 -9.77
N TYR A 448 24.50 8.87 -9.49
CA TYR A 448 24.53 9.80 -8.36
C TYR A 448 24.54 9.05 -7.03
N LEU A 449 23.62 8.11 -6.86
CA LEU A 449 23.46 7.31 -5.65
C LEU A 449 24.68 6.44 -5.32
N ALA A 450 25.48 6.05 -6.32
CA ALA A 450 26.74 5.36 -6.10
C ALA A 450 27.76 6.21 -5.31
N ASN A 451 27.57 7.54 -5.26
CA ASN A 451 28.40 8.48 -4.52
C ASN A 451 27.72 9.01 -3.23
N VAL A 452 26.45 8.68 -2.99
CA VAL A 452 25.77 8.99 -1.73
C VAL A 452 26.23 7.97 -0.68
N THR A 453 27.11 8.42 0.20
CA THR A 453 27.70 7.61 1.26
C THR A 453 27.21 8.08 2.62
N SER A 454 27.56 7.35 3.68
CA SER A 454 27.29 7.78 5.06
C SER A 454 27.73 9.21 5.32
N SER A 455 26.92 9.94 6.04
CA SER A 455 27.19 11.30 6.49
C SER A 455 27.83 11.28 7.89
N PHE A 456 28.77 12.19 8.13
CA PHE A 456 29.39 12.34 9.43
C PHE A 456 29.47 13.81 9.83
N THR A 457 29.04 14.10 11.05
CA THR A 457 29.13 15.44 11.64
C THR A 457 29.89 15.38 12.98
N GLY A 458 30.42 16.50 13.43
CA GLY A 458 31.07 16.58 14.75
C GLY A 458 32.56 16.21 14.78
N VAL A 459 33.00 15.55 15.84
CA VAL A 459 34.44 15.36 16.15
C VAL A 459 34.92 13.99 15.70
N GLU A 460 35.88 13.95 14.77
CA GLU A 460 36.54 12.72 14.35
C GLU A 460 37.42 12.12 15.45
N GLY A 461 37.57 10.81 15.48
CA GLY A 461 38.45 10.08 16.39
C GLY A 461 37.92 9.89 17.82
N ALA A 462 36.65 10.25 18.06
CA ALA A 462 35.95 10.08 19.32
C ALA A 462 34.86 8.97 19.22
N LYS A 463 33.86 9.03 20.05
CA LYS A 463 32.65 8.18 19.93
C LYS A 463 31.73 8.69 18.82
N VAL A 464 30.95 7.81 18.25
CA VAL A 464 29.95 8.13 17.22
C VAL A 464 28.58 7.67 17.68
N ILE A 465 27.64 8.59 17.64
CA ILE A 465 26.22 8.29 17.79
C ILE A 465 25.68 7.94 16.41
N LEU A 466 25.08 6.77 16.29
CA LEU A 466 24.33 6.31 15.13
C LEU A 466 22.85 6.47 15.41
N SER A 467 22.15 7.22 14.57
CA SER A 467 20.70 7.29 14.65
C SER A 467 20.08 5.89 14.47
N ASN A 468 19.03 5.57 15.24
CA ASN A 468 18.28 4.34 15.10
C ASN A 468 17.02 4.53 14.23
N ALA A 469 17.14 5.33 13.18
CA ALA A 469 16.02 5.68 12.30
C ALA A 469 16.00 4.86 10.99
N SER A 470 16.89 3.89 10.78
CA SER A 470 16.95 3.16 9.51
C SER A 470 17.30 1.68 9.67
N GLU A 471 16.90 0.88 8.69
CA GLU A 471 17.30 -0.53 8.61
C GLU A 471 18.84 -0.64 8.49
N ASP A 472 19.47 0.24 7.73
CA ASP A 472 20.93 0.26 7.60
C ASP A 472 21.63 0.51 8.94
N SER A 473 21.09 1.35 9.82
CA SER A 473 21.64 1.56 11.16
C SER A 473 21.56 0.28 12.00
N THR A 474 20.43 -0.39 11.98
CA THR A 474 20.24 -1.69 12.67
C THR A 474 21.15 -2.76 12.10
N ALA A 475 21.26 -2.87 10.77
CA ALA A 475 22.11 -3.85 10.10
C ALA A 475 23.59 -3.58 10.37
N ALA A 476 24.02 -2.32 10.40
CA ALA A 476 25.39 -1.93 10.76
C ALA A 476 25.74 -2.32 12.20
N VAL A 477 24.83 -2.07 13.15
CA VAL A 477 25.01 -2.48 14.56
C VAL A 477 25.10 -3.99 14.68
N ASN A 478 24.23 -4.73 13.99
CA ASN A 478 24.30 -6.20 13.94
C ASN A 478 25.65 -6.67 13.37
N ALA A 479 26.14 -6.06 12.30
CA ALA A 479 27.44 -6.40 11.71
C ALA A 479 28.60 -6.14 12.69
N LEU A 480 28.58 -5.03 13.44
CA LEU A 480 29.58 -4.75 14.46
C LEU A 480 29.56 -5.79 15.59
N LEU A 481 28.36 -6.11 16.11
CA LEU A 481 28.20 -7.11 17.16
C LEU A 481 28.65 -8.52 16.71
N GLN A 482 28.33 -8.90 15.48
CA GLN A 482 28.78 -10.16 14.87
C GLN A 482 30.31 -10.21 14.68
N ALA A 483 30.94 -9.05 14.45
CA ALA A 483 32.40 -8.91 14.42
C ALA A 483 33.03 -8.88 15.82
N GLY A 484 32.25 -9.07 16.89
CA GLY A 484 32.73 -9.08 18.28
C GLY A 484 33.00 -7.69 18.86
N LYS A 485 32.47 -6.64 18.25
CA LYS A 485 32.54 -5.27 18.76
C LYS A 485 31.43 -5.01 19.77
N GLY A 486 31.73 -4.16 20.76
CA GLY A 486 30.71 -3.67 21.67
C GLY A 486 30.04 -2.41 21.14
N VAL A 487 28.72 -2.34 21.23
CA VAL A 487 27.93 -1.16 20.84
C VAL A 487 27.09 -0.71 22.02
N GLY A 488 27.16 0.56 22.40
CA GLY A 488 26.31 1.13 23.44
C GLY A 488 24.92 1.45 22.91
N MET A 489 23.86 1.14 23.65
CA MET A 489 22.53 1.69 23.43
C MET A 489 22.28 2.85 24.39
N ILE A 490 21.90 4.00 23.89
CA ILE A 490 21.68 5.23 24.67
C ILE A 490 20.36 5.10 25.42
N LEU A 491 20.39 5.38 26.73
CA LEU A 491 19.25 5.06 27.63
C LEU A 491 18.23 6.17 27.79
N SER A 492 18.61 7.42 27.55
CA SER A 492 17.76 8.57 27.86
C SER A 492 18.16 9.84 27.09
N GLY A 493 17.30 10.85 27.10
CA GLY A 493 17.46 12.12 26.38
C GLY A 493 16.96 12.04 24.95
N GLU A 494 17.22 13.08 24.17
CA GLU A 494 16.76 13.20 22.76
C GLU A 494 17.31 12.09 21.86
N GLN A 495 18.37 11.42 22.27
CA GLN A 495 19.01 10.35 21.50
C GLN A 495 18.77 8.96 22.11
N ALA A 496 17.79 8.84 23.02
CA ALA A 496 17.41 7.54 23.57
C ALA A 496 17.08 6.55 22.44
N GLY A 497 17.52 5.30 22.58
CA GLY A 497 17.35 4.27 21.56
C GLY A 497 18.41 4.28 20.45
N SER A 498 19.13 5.38 20.24
CA SER A 498 20.27 5.43 19.31
C SER A 498 21.49 4.69 19.85
N PHE A 499 22.44 4.44 18.98
CA PHE A 499 23.61 3.62 19.30
C PHE A 499 24.88 4.46 19.45
N LEU A 500 25.81 3.99 20.28
CA LEU A 500 27.11 4.60 20.51
C LEU A 500 28.22 3.58 20.21
N CYS A 501 29.10 3.90 19.27
CA CYS A 501 30.26 3.07 18.94
C CYS A 501 31.58 3.89 18.88
N ASP A 502 32.70 3.20 18.77
CA ASP A 502 33.97 3.86 18.52
C ASP A 502 34.03 4.38 17.08
N TYR A 503 34.72 5.50 16.86
CA TYR A 503 34.90 6.07 15.52
C TYR A 503 35.52 5.07 14.53
N SER A 504 36.49 4.23 14.99
CA SER A 504 37.08 3.18 14.16
C SER A 504 36.07 2.11 13.74
N ASP A 505 35.10 1.78 14.60
CA ASP A 505 34.07 0.79 14.33
C ASP A 505 33.04 1.36 13.35
N TRP A 506 32.58 2.62 13.53
CA TRP A 506 31.79 3.32 12.54
C TRP A 506 32.46 3.36 11.16
N ARG A 507 33.78 3.69 11.11
CA ARG A 507 34.55 3.68 9.86
C ARG A 507 34.59 2.33 9.16
N SER A 508 34.43 1.23 9.87
CA SER A 508 34.40 -0.11 9.29
C SER A 508 33.10 -0.48 8.60
N VAL A 509 31.99 0.21 8.92
CA VAL A 509 30.64 -0.06 8.39
C VAL A 509 30.10 1.05 7.50
N CYS A 510 30.55 2.30 7.63
CA CYS A 510 30.03 3.47 6.94
C CYS A 510 30.18 3.45 5.40
N THR A 511 30.93 2.54 4.83
CA THR A 511 31.07 2.34 3.39
C THR A 511 30.14 1.27 2.84
N GLN A 512 29.59 0.43 3.72
CA GLN A 512 28.68 -0.65 3.36
C GLN A 512 27.22 -0.23 3.55
N TYR A 513 26.98 0.61 4.54
CA TYR A 513 25.66 1.10 4.93
C TYR A 513 25.58 2.62 4.78
N ARG A 514 24.40 3.17 4.49
CA ARG A 514 24.14 4.61 4.44
C ARG A 514 23.72 5.11 5.82
N LEU A 515 24.65 5.59 6.59
CA LEU A 515 24.47 5.95 7.98
C LEU A 515 24.58 7.46 8.21
N SER A 516 23.85 7.98 9.18
CA SER A 516 24.08 9.30 9.75
C SER A 516 24.81 9.13 11.09
N GLY A 517 26.08 9.59 11.14
CA GLY A 517 26.94 9.51 12.32
C GLY A 517 27.23 10.88 12.90
N ALA A 518 27.04 11.05 14.21
CA ALA A 518 27.42 12.25 14.94
C ALA A 518 28.59 11.97 15.90
N GLY A 519 29.76 12.55 15.61
CA GLY A 519 30.92 12.42 16.45
C GLY A 519 30.82 13.26 17.72
N VAL A 520 31.06 12.65 18.87
CA VAL A 520 31.09 13.31 20.18
C VAL A 520 32.38 13.00 20.92
N ALA A 521 32.83 13.95 21.72
CA ALA A 521 34.02 13.69 22.57
C ALA A 521 33.67 12.62 23.63
N GLU A 522 34.65 11.85 24.06
CA GLU A 522 34.49 10.79 25.09
C GLU A 522 33.85 11.33 26.38
N ALA A 523 34.19 12.57 26.75
CA ALA A 523 33.68 13.21 27.97
C ALA A 523 32.19 13.66 27.84
N ASP A 524 31.71 13.82 26.63
CA ASP A 524 30.36 14.31 26.30
C ASP A 524 29.46 13.16 25.78
N ALA A 525 29.96 11.93 25.76
CA ALA A 525 29.23 10.78 25.32
C ALA A 525 27.98 10.53 26.21
N PRO A 526 26.82 10.30 25.65
CA PRO A 526 25.60 10.06 26.41
C PRO A 526 25.69 8.76 27.20
N LEU A 527 24.88 8.68 28.28
CA LEU A 527 24.77 7.47 29.08
C LEU A 527 24.24 6.32 28.22
N SER A 528 25.02 5.26 28.13
CA SER A 528 24.69 4.07 27.37
C SER A 528 25.08 2.80 28.10
N LEU A 529 24.41 1.69 27.77
CA LEU A 529 24.81 0.34 28.18
C LEU A 529 25.31 -0.42 26.96
N THR A 530 26.43 -1.13 27.14
CA THR A 530 27.12 -1.84 26.08
C THR A 530 26.49 -3.20 25.81
N ILE A 531 26.05 -3.41 24.57
CA ILE A 531 25.66 -4.69 24.01
C ILE A 531 26.91 -5.35 23.44
N THR A 532 27.15 -6.63 23.74
CA THR A 532 28.37 -7.37 23.32
C THR A 532 28.07 -8.57 22.46
N LYS A 533 26.80 -8.88 22.22
CA LYS A 533 26.34 -10.01 21.39
C LYS A 533 25.25 -9.54 20.45
N ALA A 534 25.27 -9.98 19.19
CA ALA A 534 24.19 -9.74 18.27
C ALA A 534 22.92 -10.50 18.72
N PRO A 535 21.73 -9.90 18.57
CA PRO A 535 20.47 -10.61 18.72
C PRO A 535 20.40 -11.79 17.75
N VAL A 536 19.78 -12.89 18.22
CA VAL A 536 19.44 -14.06 17.40
C VAL A 536 17.94 -14.21 17.44
N VAL A 537 17.30 -14.25 16.27
CA VAL A 537 15.84 -14.20 16.13
C VAL A 537 15.29 -15.56 15.70
N TYR A 538 14.30 -16.04 16.43
CA TYR A 538 13.45 -17.15 16.05
C TYR A 538 12.07 -16.63 15.65
N ILE A 539 11.59 -17.03 14.46
CA ILE A 539 10.28 -16.60 13.94
C ILE A 539 9.28 -17.71 14.16
N SER A 540 8.21 -17.43 14.93
CA SER A 540 7.14 -18.39 15.18
C SER A 540 6.28 -18.61 13.92
N GLY A 541 5.67 -19.81 13.81
CA GLY A 541 4.75 -20.12 12.70
C GLY A 541 5.41 -20.49 11.40
N LYS A 542 6.66 -21.01 11.43
CA LYS A 542 7.31 -21.55 10.26
C LYS A 542 6.41 -22.57 9.56
N PRO A 543 6.15 -22.42 8.26
CA PRO A 543 5.36 -23.39 7.51
C PRO A 543 5.93 -24.81 7.59
N SER A 544 5.07 -25.80 7.85
CA SER A 544 5.51 -27.19 7.92
C SER A 544 5.72 -27.78 6.52
N ASP A 545 6.78 -28.57 6.35
CA ASP A 545 7.07 -29.32 5.11
C ASP A 545 6.09 -30.50 4.86
N SER A 546 4.97 -30.56 5.55
CA SER A 546 4.11 -31.73 5.66
C SER A 546 3.13 -31.96 4.52
N ARG A 547 3.09 -31.11 3.49
CA ARG A 547 2.24 -31.37 2.33
C ARG A 547 2.89 -32.33 1.36
N THR A 548 2.27 -33.50 1.22
CA THR A 548 2.53 -34.42 0.14
C THR A 548 1.77 -33.98 -1.11
N GLY A 549 2.46 -33.65 -2.18
CA GLY A 549 1.84 -33.20 -3.44
C GLY A 549 2.78 -32.39 -4.30
N PHE A 550 2.24 -31.76 -5.29
CA PHE A 550 2.91 -31.00 -6.34
C PHE A 550 3.86 -29.91 -5.84
N VAL A 551 3.71 -29.47 -4.61
CA VAL A 551 4.30 -28.23 -4.16
C VAL A 551 4.94 -28.40 -2.81
N LYS A 552 6.18 -27.98 -2.72
CA LYS A 552 6.83 -27.80 -1.42
C LYS A 552 6.14 -26.66 -0.68
N THR A 553 5.76 -26.93 0.53
CA THR A 553 4.94 -26.10 1.39
C THR A 553 5.51 -24.72 1.74
N SER A 554 6.79 -24.50 1.56
CA SER A 554 7.40 -23.18 1.71
C SER A 554 6.87 -22.15 0.71
N LEU A 555 6.26 -22.61 -0.39
CA LEU A 555 5.69 -21.73 -1.42
C LEU A 555 4.17 -21.59 -1.31
N VAL A 556 3.46 -22.45 -0.58
CA VAL A 556 2.02 -22.66 -0.83
C VAL A 556 1.10 -22.32 0.29
N SER A 557 1.52 -22.25 1.49
CA SER A 557 0.57 -21.88 2.53
C SER A 557 1.19 -21.78 3.86
N GLY A 558 0.91 -21.03 4.43
CA GLY A 558 1.07 -20.94 5.69
C GLY A 558 1.03 -19.62 6.16
N SER A 559 1.75 -19.07 6.69
CA SER A 559 1.77 -17.79 7.23
C SER A 559 2.53 -16.93 6.24
N TYR A 560 1.85 -16.22 5.37
CA TYR A 560 2.45 -15.12 4.61
C TYR A 560 3.25 -14.24 5.56
N GLN A 561 2.70 -13.99 6.74
CA GLN A 561 3.32 -13.21 7.79
C GLN A 561 4.68 -13.75 8.22
N TYR A 562 4.90 -15.07 8.25
CA TYR A 562 6.22 -15.65 8.51
C TYR A 562 7.27 -15.17 7.49
N ASN A 563 6.89 -15.06 6.21
CA ASN A 563 7.79 -14.61 5.16
C ASN A 563 8.07 -13.11 5.28
N TYR A 564 7.06 -12.30 5.63
CA TYR A 564 7.23 -10.87 5.87
C TYR A 564 8.16 -10.63 7.06
N ASP A 565 7.94 -11.33 8.17
CA ASP A 565 8.81 -11.27 9.34
C ASP A 565 10.23 -11.64 9.00
N ARG A 566 10.40 -12.72 8.24
CA ARG A 566 11.73 -13.18 7.85
C ARG A 566 12.47 -12.16 7.00
N GLN A 567 11.82 -11.61 5.99
CA GLN A 567 12.42 -10.60 5.13
C GLN A 567 12.72 -9.31 5.90
N ALA A 568 11.85 -8.88 6.80
CA ALA A 568 12.12 -7.75 7.69
C ALA A 568 13.37 -8.00 8.56
N MET A 569 13.50 -9.20 9.15
CA MET A 569 14.70 -9.54 9.92
C MET A 569 15.97 -9.57 9.07
N GLU A 570 15.89 -10.02 7.82
CA GLU A 570 17.01 -10.04 6.87
C GLU A 570 17.40 -8.61 6.49
N LEU A 571 16.45 -7.70 6.23
CA LEU A 571 16.71 -6.27 5.99
C LEU A 571 17.40 -5.61 7.19
N LEU A 572 16.98 -5.91 8.39
CA LEU A 572 17.56 -5.41 9.64
C LEU A 572 18.90 -6.07 10.00
N GLY A 573 19.40 -7.02 9.20
CA GLY A 573 20.66 -7.70 9.42
C GLY A 573 20.68 -8.65 10.63
N PHE A 574 19.53 -9.07 11.14
CA PHE A 574 19.44 -10.02 12.24
C PHE A 574 19.83 -11.44 11.79
N GLN A 575 20.43 -12.17 12.70
CA GLN A 575 20.67 -13.60 12.53
C GLN A 575 19.38 -14.36 12.82
N VAL A 576 18.71 -14.88 11.79
CA VAL A 576 17.54 -15.75 11.93
C VAL A 576 17.99 -17.19 12.15
N THR A 577 17.37 -17.88 13.12
CA THR A 577 17.69 -19.27 13.47
C THR A 577 16.44 -20.15 13.42
N ASP A 578 16.63 -21.40 13.02
CA ASP A 578 15.62 -22.47 13.16
C ASP A 578 15.71 -23.21 14.51
N ASP A 579 16.77 -22.97 15.29
CA ASP A 579 16.95 -23.52 16.63
C ASP A 579 16.56 -22.45 17.68
N ALA A 580 15.32 -22.56 18.17
CA ALA A 580 14.77 -21.65 19.16
C ALA A 580 15.60 -21.55 20.45
N SER A 581 16.38 -22.59 20.79
CA SER A 581 17.24 -22.58 21.98
C SER A 581 18.39 -21.56 21.92
N LEU A 582 18.71 -21.09 20.71
CA LEU A 582 19.73 -20.04 20.48
C LEU A 582 19.13 -18.63 20.47
N ALA A 583 17.80 -18.52 20.45
CA ALA A 583 17.11 -17.24 20.26
C ALA A 583 17.28 -16.35 21.50
N THR A 584 17.54 -15.07 21.24
CA THR A 584 17.43 -13.99 22.23
C THR A 584 16.11 -13.22 22.05
N LEU A 585 15.50 -13.35 20.87
CA LEU A 585 14.21 -12.78 20.53
C LEU A 585 13.38 -13.82 19.78
N VAL A 586 12.11 -13.98 20.17
CA VAL A 586 11.09 -14.68 19.42
C VAL A 586 10.11 -13.66 18.87
N ILE A 587 9.72 -13.77 17.59
CA ILE A 587 8.78 -12.83 16.96
C ILE A 587 7.74 -13.60 16.12
N GLY A 588 6.54 -13.06 15.99
CA GLY A 588 5.59 -13.46 14.97
C GLY A 588 4.12 -13.25 15.31
N ALA A 589 3.29 -13.39 14.26
CA ALA A 589 1.83 -13.32 14.33
C ALA A 589 1.17 -14.68 14.59
N ALA A 590 1.93 -15.77 14.49
CA ALA A 590 1.43 -17.12 14.73
C ALA A 590 1.47 -17.46 16.23
N ALA A 591 0.67 -18.46 16.61
CA ALA A 591 0.80 -19.08 17.93
C ALA A 591 2.24 -19.60 18.12
N LEU A 592 2.76 -19.42 19.34
CA LEU A 592 4.05 -20.00 19.69
C LEU A 592 4.00 -21.52 19.58
N ASP A 593 4.96 -22.10 18.87
CA ASP A 593 5.21 -23.53 18.92
C ASP A 593 5.93 -23.92 20.23
N GLU A 594 6.07 -25.20 20.50
CA GLU A 594 6.71 -25.72 21.71
C GLU A 594 8.15 -25.19 21.91
N ALA A 595 8.90 -25.06 20.81
CA ALA A 595 10.27 -24.58 20.84
C ALA A 595 10.36 -23.07 21.12
N GLY A 596 9.52 -22.27 20.46
CA GLY A 596 9.42 -20.84 20.70
C GLY A 596 8.94 -20.51 22.12
N LEU A 597 7.92 -21.24 22.61
CA LEU A 597 7.44 -21.11 23.99
C LEU A 597 8.57 -21.40 25.00
N ALA A 598 9.29 -22.52 24.83
CA ALA A 598 10.41 -22.85 25.70
C ALA A 598 11.53 -21.80 25.66
N ALA A 599 11.80 -21.18 24.52
CA ALA A 599 12.77 -20.10 24.43
C ALA A 599 12.34 -18.87 25.23
N VAL A 600 11.07 -18.47 25.14
CA VAL A 600 10.52 -17.33 25.90
C VAL A 600 10.54 -17.63 27.41
N GLU A 601 10.13 -18.82 27.85
CA GLU A 601 10.18 -19.24 29.25
C GLU A 601 11.62 -19.30 29.80
N ASN A 602 12.61 -19.51 28.93
CA ASN A 602 14.03 -19.48 29.28
C ASN A 602 14.66 -18.07 29.17
N GLY A 603 13.86 -17.02 28.94
CA GLY A 603 14.29 -15.63 29.02
C GLY A 603 14.56 -14.94 27.69
N ALA A 604 14.25 -15.55 26.54
CA ALA A 604 14.22 -14.83 25.28
C ALA A 604 13.09 -13.79 25.31
N ALA A 605 13.34 -12.60 24.76
CA ALA A 605 12.30 -11.61 24.57
C ALA A 605 11.26 -12.11 23.55
N TYR A 606 10.02 -11.61 23.63
CA TYR A 606 8.98 -11.97 22.68
C TYR A 606 8.25 -10.75 22.13
N ILE A 607 8.18 -10.66 20.82
CA ILE A 607 7.29 -9.74 20.10
C ILE A 607 6.15 -10.55 19.49
N GLY A 608 4.94 -10.36 20.04
CA GLY A 608 3.73 -10.99 19.52
C GLY A 608 2.75 -9.95 19.00
N TYR A 609 2.12 -10.21 17.85
CA TYR A 609 1.15 -9.30 17.27
C TYR A 609 0.02 -10.02 16.51
N GLY A 610 -1.09 -9.30 16.39
CA GLY A 610 -2.27 -9.81 15.71
C GLY A 610 -3.03 -10.88 16.49
N SER A 611 -4.14 -11.33 15.92
CA SER A 611 -5.12 -12.16 16.63
C SER A 611 -4.59 -13.52 17.08
N ASN A 612 -3.85 -14.23 16.21
CA ASN A 612 -3.45 -15.61 16.51
C ASN A 612 -2.39 -15.68 17.61
N ALA A 613 -1.36 -14.83 17.54
CA ALA A 613 -0.32 -14.77 18.58
C ALA A 613 -0.92 -14.37 19.94
N ILE A 614 -1.71 -13.29 19.95
CA ILE A 614 -2.33 -12.80 21.19
C ILE A 614 -3.28 -13.84 21.79
N SER A 615 -4.15 -14.45 21.00
CA SER A 615 -5.06 -15.50 21.49
C SER A 615 -4.32 -16.71 22.07
N ALA A 616 -3.20 -17.11 21.47
CA ALA A 616 -2.42 -18.23 21.97
C ALA A 616 -1.79 -17.94 23.33
N ILE A 617 -1.24 -16.74 23.53
CA ILE A 617 -0.56 -16.41 24.80
C ILE A 617 -1.52 -16.11 25.94
N THR A 618 -2.73 -15.61 25.66
CA THR A 618 -3.72 -15.24 26.69
C THR A 618 -4.88 -16.23 26.82
N GLY A 619 -5.02 -17.19 25.91
CA GLY A 619 -6.14 -18.13 25.85
C GLY A 619 -7.39 -17.53 25.17
N TYR A 620 -8.28 -18.39 24.75
CA TYR A 620 -9.50 -18.01 24.06
C TYR A 620 -10.62 -19.05 24.25
N THR A 621 -11.82 -18.68 23.88
CA THR A 621 -12.96 -19.62 23.80
C THR A 621 -13.09 -20.10 22.37
N ASP A 622 -12.99 -21.43 22.15
CA ASP A 622 -13.13 -22.01 20.82
C ASP A 622 -14.59 -21.95 20.30
N ARG A 623 -14.80 -22.26 19.03
CA ARG A 623 -16.12 -22.28 18.40
C ARG A 623 -17.11 -23.28 19.02
N ARG A 624 -16.65 -24.20 19.88
CA ARG A 624 -17.46 -25.18 20.58
C ARG A 624 -17.74 -24.75 22.02
N GLY A 625 -17.27 -23.56 22.43
CA GLY A 625 -17.43 -23.02 23.79
C GLY A 625 -16.40 -23.55 24.81
N ASN A 626 -15.36 -24.27 24.39
CA ASN A 626 -14.31 -24.71 25.27
C ASN A 626 -13.32 -23.58 25.56
N GLN A 627 -12.93 -23.46 26.83
CA GLN A 627 -11.86 -22.56 27.27
C GLN A 627 -10.49 -23.18 26.92
N ILE A 628 -9.73 -22.53 26.07
CA ILE A 628 -8.34 -22.87 25.75
C ILE A 628 -7.46 -21.95 26.60
N PRO A 629 -6.65 -22.48 27.51
CA PRO A 629 -5.81 -21.66 28.38
C PRO A 629 -4.70 -20.99 27.56
N GLY A 630 -4.28 -19.79 27.97
CA GLY A 630 -3.10 -19.13 27.43
C GLY A 630 -1.80 -19.84 27.81
N CYS A 631 -0.80 -19.77 26.95
CA CYS A 631 0.49 -20.42 27.22
C CYS A 631 1.45 -19.55 28.06
N LEU A 632 1.29 -18.23 28.10
CA LEU A 632 2.16 -17.30 28.84
C LEU A 632 1.41 -16.45 29.87
N LEU A 633 0.18 -16.06 29.59
CA LEU A 633 -0.61 -15.14 30.43
C LEU A 633 -1.87 -15.82 30.95
N SER A 634 -2.38 -15.31 32.07
CA SER A 634 -3.66 -15.79 32.62
C SER A 634 -4.79 -15.48 31.61
N THR A 635 -5.69 -16.45 31.45
CA THR A 635 -6.85 -16.30 30.56
C THR A 635 -7.67 -15.06 30.91
N GLY A 636 -7.90 -14.20 29.91
CA GLY A 636 -8.66 -12.96 30.05
C GLY A 636 -7.89 -11.79 30.68
N SER A 637 -6.59 -11.95 31.00
CA SER A 637 -5.77 -10.83 31.49
C SER A 637 -5.35 -9.87 30.37
N LEU A 638 -5.26 -10.34 29.14
CA LEU A 638 -5.09 -9.55 27.93
C LEU A 638 -6.25 -9.86 26.99
N VAL A 639 -6.96 -8.86 26.56
CA VAL A 639 -8.08 -9.02 25.62
C VAL A 639 -7.84 -8.14 24.41
N ARG A 640 -7.73 -8.78 23.23
CA ARG A 640 -7.70 -8.12 21.94
C ARG A 640 -9.10 -8.16 21.34
N GLU A 641 -9.59 -7.02 20.96
CA GLU A 641 -10.83 -6.84 20.22
C GLU A 641 -10.57 -6.27 18.84
N THR A 642 -11.57 -6.31 17.97
CA THR A 642 -11.53 -5.71 16.63
C THR A 642 -12.79 -4.87 16.42
N VAL A 643 -12.64 -3.73 15.80
CA VAL A 643 -13.77 -2.84 15.45
C VAL A 643 -14.51 -3.38 14.24
N SER A 644 -13.79 -4.00 13.30
CA SER A 644 -14.32 -4.56 12.07
C SER A 644 -13.75 -5.96 11.81
N SER A 645 -14.46 -6.76 11.04
CA SER A 645 -13.93 -8.03 10.50
C SER A 645 -13.00 -7.82 9.31
N GLU A 646 -13.08 -6.64 8.68
CA GLU A 646 -12.25 -6.25 7.56
C GLU A 646 -10.96 -5.57 8.03
N SER A 647 -9.94 -5.60 7.21
CA SER A 647 -8.70 -4.88 7.47
C SER A 647 -8.93 -3.39 7.33
N MET A 648 -8.32 -2.64 8.22
CA MET A 648 -8.20 -1.19 8.09
C MET A 648 -6.78 -0.86 7.67
N ASP A 649 -6.63 0.22 6.92
CA ASP A 649 -5.37 0.67 6.37
C ASP A 649 -5.27 2.18 6.51
N ALA A 650 -4.53 2.65 7.51
CA ALA A 650 -4.44 4.07 7.82
C ALA A 650 -3.12 4.47 8.48
N LEU A 651 -2.72 5.72 8.27
CA LEU A 651 -1.74 6.41 9.10
C LEU A 651 -2.49 7.23 10.15
N ALA A 652 -2.42 6.79 11.39
CA ALA A 652 -3.14 7.40 12.50
C ALA A 652 -2.20 8.05 13.50
N TYR A 653 -2.64 9.14 14.11
CA TYR A 653 -1.89 9.78 15.19
C TYR A 653 -1.96 8.95 16.46
N VAL A 654 -0.85 8.89 17.18
CA VAL A 654 -0.72 8.12 18.40
C VAL A 654 -0.03 8.92 19.51
N THR A 655 -0.15 8.43 20.73
CA THR A 655 0.61 8.91 21.87
C THR A 655 1.42 7.78 22.49
N TYR A 656 2.53 8.13 23.13
CA TYR A 656 3.42 7.20 23.84
C TYR A 656 3.36 7.47 25.35
N PRO A 657 2.39 6.88 26.09
CA PRO A 657 2.15 7.19 27.51
C PRO A 657 3.29 6.78 28.45
N THR A 658 4.08 5.79 28.04
CA THR A 658 5.19 5.28 28.85
C THR A 658 6.52 5.53 28.14
N GLN A 659 7.47 6.15 28.85
CA GLN A 659 8.83 6.25 28.37
C GLN A 659 9.46 4.85 28.34
N SER A 660 9.88 4.40 27.16
CA SER A 660 10.46 3.09 26.93
C SER A 660 11.49 3.14 25.80
N LEU A 661 12.55 2.34 25.88
CA LEU A 661 13.48 2.20 24.77
C LEU A 661 12.82 1.60 23.54
N ILE A 662 11.73 0.84 23.67
CA ILE A 662 11.01 0.25 22.54
C ILE A 662 10.42 1.33 21.62
N THR A 663 9.98 2.45 22.20
CA THR A 663 9.36 3.56 21.48
C THR A 663 10.24 4.80 21.37
N ALA A 664 11.48 4.72 21.83
CA ALA A 664 12.33 5.91 22.00
C ALA A 664 12.62 6.68 20.70
N SER A 665 12.78 6.00 19.57
CA SER A 665 13.04 6.63 18.27
C SER A 665 11.85 7.45 17.75
N TYR A 666 10.64 7.21 18.25
CA TYR A 666 9.42 7.91 17.80
C TYR A 666 9.09 9.12 18.68
N VAL A 667 9.31 9.03 19.96
CA VAL A 667 8.95 10.08 20.94
C VAL A 667 9.67 11.42 20.69
N SER A 668 10.82 11.40 20.00
CA SER A 668 11.61 12.60 19.73
C SER A 668 11.14 13.41 18.51
N GLU A 669 10.25 12.88 17.69
CA GLU A 669 9.92 13.45 16.37
C GLU A 669 8.68 14.35 16.35
N GLY A 670 7.84 14.33 17.35
CA GLY A 670 6.67 15.23 17.48
C GLY A 670 5.35 14.62 17.08
N ASP A 671 4.95 14.65 15.82
CA ASP A 671 3.67 14.09 15.35
C ASP A 671 3.81 12.62 14.98
N GLU A 672 3.60 11.75 15.93
CA GLU A 672 3.86 10.32 15.82
C GLU A 672 2.74 9.60 15.10
N LEU A 673 3.08 8.81 14.10
CA LEU A 673 2.14 8.04 13.29
C LEU A 673 2.42 6.54 13.45
N LEU A 674 1.35 5.77 13.58
CA LEU A 674 1.39 4.32 13.53
C LEU A 674 0.58 3.86 12.31
N TYR A 675 1.19 3.06 11.45
CA TYR A 675 0.49 2.39 10.38
C TYR A 675 -0.44 1.31 10.94
N GLY A 676 -1.73 1.50 10.78
CA GLY A 676 -2.75 0.67 11.39
C GLY A 676 -3.31 -0.39 10.44
N TYR A 677 -2.50 -1.34 9.93
CA TYR A 677 -3.04 -2.47 9.17
C TYR A 677 -3.73 -3.48 10.10
N GLY A 678 -5.03 -3.47 10.05
CA GLY A 678 -5.91 -4.26 10.91
C GLY A 678 -6.71 -3.39 11.86
N ALA A 679 -7.75 -3.96 12.44
CA ALA A 679 -8.73 -3.25 13.25
C ALA A 679 -8.63 -3.61 14.74
N GLY A 680 -7.47 -4.06 15.19
CA GLY A 680 -7.28 -4.59 16.54
C GLY A 680 -6.89 -3.53 17.56
N TYR A 681 -7.35 -3.72 18.81
CA TYR A 681 -6.93 -2.95 19.99
C TYR A 681 -7.03 -3.82 21.25
N PHE A 682 -6.39 -3.39 22.32
CA PHE A 682 -6.48 -4.06 23.60
C PHE A 682 -7.51 -3.37 24.51
N SER A 683 -8.59 -4.08 24.84
CA SER A 683 -9.63 -3.61 25.78
C SER A 683 -9.29 -3.94 27.25
N ALA A 684 -8.42 -4.92 27.50
CA ALA A 684 -7.88 -5.23 28.82
C ALA A 684 -6.40 -5.61 28.71
N ILE A 685 -5.60 -5.26 29.71
CA ILE A 685 -4.16 -5.54 29.77
C ILE A 685 -3.79 -6.19 31.11
N PRO A 686 -2.73 -7.03 31.18
CA PRO A 686 -2.30 -7.69 32.42
C PRO A 686 -1.88 -6.67 33.47
N GLU A 687 -2.08 -7.04 34.75
CA GLU A 687 -1.60 -6.24 35.88
C GLU A 687 -0.07 -6.10 35.83
N GLY A 688 0.42 -4.86 35.80
CA GLY A 688 1.83 -4.54 35.70
C GLY A 688 2.33 -4.35 34.25
N ALA A 689 1.47 -4.52 33.25
CA ALA A 689 1.81 -4.11 31.89
C ALA A 689 1.90 -2.59 31.77
N GLN A 690 2.81 -2.14 30.93
CA GLN A 690 2.94 -0.73 30.58
C GLN A 690 2.35 -0.49 29.18
N VAL A 691 1.57 0.56 29.04
CA VAL A 691 1.03 0.97 27.74
C VAL A 691 2.11 1.69 26.96
N LEU A 692 2.50 1.15 25.83
CA LEU A 692 3.50 1.73 24.94
C LEU A 692 2.88 2.73 23.97
N ILE A 693 1.74 2.37 23.37
CA ILE A 693 1.12 3.14 22.29
C ILE A 693 -0.39 3.21 22.54
N ARG A 694 -0.95 4.42 22.43
CA ARG A 694 -2.39 4.67 22.35
C ARG A 694 -2.74 5.44 21.08
N LEU A 695 -3.87 5.14 20.49
CA LEU A 695 -4.42 5.92 19.39
C LEU A 695 -4.90 7.29 19.93
N ASP A 696 -4.60 8.36 19.18
CA ASP A 696 -5.11 9.70 19.45
C ASP A 696 -6.34 9.97 18.59
N GLY A 697 -7.50 9.56 19.07
CA GLY A 697 -8.76 9.72 18.36
C GLY A 697 -9.32 11.14 18.35
N ALA A 698 -8.67 12.08 19.04
CA ALA A 698 -9.01 13.50 18.94
C ALA A 698 -8.53 14.14 17.63
N ARG A 699 -7.73 13.42 16.85
CA ARG A 699 -7.16 13.86 15.56
C ARG A 699 -7.58 12.89 14.47
N GLU A 700 -8.09 13.44 13.36
CA GLU A 700 -8.33 12.66 12.14
C GLU A 700 -7.04 11.94 11.70
N PRO A 701 -7.12 10.73 11.15
CA PRO A 701 -5.95 10.10 10.56
C PRO A 701 -5.36 10.97 9.45
N LEU A 702 -4.10 10.80 9.17
CA LEU A 702 -3.43 11.52 8.08
C LEU A 702 -3.89 10.99 6.73
N GLU A 703 -3.99 9.66 6.61
CA GLU A 703 -4.31 8.96 5.38
C GLU A 703 -5.08 7.68 5.69
N GLY A 704 -5.95 7.28 4.77
CA GLY A 704 -6.51 5.95 4.72
C GLY A 704 -7.85 5.80 5.42
N PHE A 705 -8.17 4.57 5.78
CA PHE A 705 -9.46 4.12 6.27
C PHE A 705 -9.29 3.35 7.60
N LEU A 706 -9.89 3.85 8.67
CA LEU A 706 -9.79 3.25 10.01
C LEU A 706 -11.07 2.59 10.51
N VAL A 707 -12.26 3.02 10.07
CA VAL A 707 -13.53 2.53 10.59
C VAL A 707 -14.48 2.15 9.47
N GLY A 708 -15.01 0.93 9.52
CA GLY A 708 -16.09 0.52 8.65
C GLY A 708 -17.36 1.28 8.96
N GLY A 709 -17.99 1.90 7.93
CA GLY A 709 -19.27 2.56 8.07
C GLY A 709 -19.26 4.07 8.27
N GLY A 710 -18.13 4.72 8.04
CA GLY A 710 -18.06 6.16 7.81
C GLY A 710 -18.36 7.11 8.96
N GLU A 711 -18.54 6.64 10.19
CA GLU A 711 -18.56 7.53 11.34
C GLU A 711 -17.28 7.38 12.15
N HIS A 712 -16.76 8.47 12.54
CA HIS A 712 -15.62 8.81 13.38
C HIS A 712 -14.94 7.64 14.08
N TYR A 713 -13.75 7.29 13.64
CA TYR A 713 -12.91 6.31 14.30
C TYR A 713 -12.63 6.67 15.78
N ASP A 714 -12.74 7.93 16.16
CA ASP A 714 -12.67 8.43 17.53
C ASP A 714 -13.76 7.82 18.44
N ASP A 715 -14.96 7.55 17.94
CA ASP A 715 -16.04 6.92 18.71
C ASP A 715 -15.70 5.49 19.17
N PHE A 716 -14.87 4.76 18.42
CA PHE A 716 -14.53 3.37 18.65
C PHE A 716 -13.10 3.16 19.14
N LEU A 717 -12.16 3.93 18.63
CA LEU A 717 -10.74 3.69 18.79
C LEU A 717 -10.03 4.75 19.63
N ASP A 718 -10.68 5.89 19.95
CA ASP A 718 -10.07 6.93 20.76
C ASP A 718 -9.49 6.37 22.07
N ASN A 719 -8.25 6.72 22.35
CA ASN A 719 -7.48 6.24 23.49
C ASN A 719 -7.30 4.71 23.55
N SER A 720 -7.66 3.97 22.51
CA SER A 720 -7.46 2.52 22.47
C SER A 720 -5.99 2.16 22.58
N ILE A 721 -5.70 1.06 23.27
CA ILE A 721 -4.35 0.58 23.49
C ILE A 721 -3.92 -0.21 22.25
N GLN A 722 -2.86 0.23 21.59
CA GLN A 722 -2.32 -0.42 20.39
C GLN A 722 -1.12 -1.32 20.70
N ALA A 723 -0.33 -0.99 21.72
CA ALA A 723 0.81 -1.78 22.14
C ALA A 723 1.06 -1.70 23.63
N ILE A 724 1.59 -2.80 24.19
CA ILE A 724 2.01 -2.89 25.59
C ILE A 724 3.38 -3.58 25.70
N SER A 725 4.09 -3.28 26.80
CA SER A 725 5.17 -4.12 27.31
C SER A 725 4.79 -4.79 28.61
N TYR A 726 5.31 -6.00 28.84
CA TYR A 726 5.08 -6.75 30.05
C TYR A 726 6.36 -7.45 30.51
N GLN A 727 6.85 -7.04 31.67
CA GLN A 727 8.09 -7.57 32.24
C GLN A 727 7.81 -8.03 33.67
N LYS A 728 7.43 -9.28 33.81
CA LYS A 728 7.09 -9.90 35.12
C LYS A 728 7.32 -11.41 35.03
N ASP A 729 7.65 -12.01 36.17
CA ASP A 729 7.79 -13.46 36.35
C ASP A 729 8.79 -14.11 35.38
N GLY A 730 9.84 -13.37 34.97
CA GLY A 730 10.84 -13.81 34.02
C GLY A 730 10.49 -13.61 32.55
N LEU A 731 9.29 -13.15 32.24
CA LEU A 731 8.86 -12.82 30.90
C LEU A 731 9.29 -11.41 30.48
N ASN A 732 9.64 -11.23 29.21
CA ASN A 732 9.92 -9.93 28.60
C ASN A 732 9.18 -9.85 27.26
N LEU A 733 7.98 -9.25 27.27
CA LEU A 733 7.05 -9.24 26.14
C LEU A 733 6.82 -7.81 25.62
N ALA A 734 6.80 -7.65 24.32
CA ALA A 734 6.21 -6.51 23.64
C ALA A 734 5.07 -7.02 22.74
N LEU A 735 3.85 -6.55 22.98
CA LEU A 735 2.65 -7.07 22.34
C LEU A 735 1.94 -5.95 21.61
N PHE A 736 1.67 -6.19 20.32
CA PHE A 736 1.01 -5.23 19.43
C PHE A 736 -0.35 -5.79 18.98
N ALA A 737 -1.35 -4.94 18.92
CA ALA A 737 -2.68 -5.34 18.49
C ALA A 737 -2.73 -5.69 17.00
N ASN A 738 -1.93 -5.01 16.19
CA ASN A 738 -1.86 -5.15 14.74
C ASN A 738 -0.46 -5.56 14.25
N THR A 739 -0.32 -5.85 12.96
CA THR A 739 0.94 -6.32 12.36
C THR A 739 1.99 -5.20 12.29
N LEU A 740 3.27 -5.57 12.41
CA LEU A 740 4.40 -4.65 12.25
C LEU A 740 5.15 -4.80 10.92
N THR A 741 4.91 -5.88 10.19
CA THR A 741 5.72 -6.23 9.02
C THR A 741 4.87 -6.51 7.77
N ASN A 742 3.66 -5.95 7.71
CA ASN A 742 2.72 -6.19 6.63
C ASN A 742 3.35 -5.96 5.25
N LYS A 743 3.61 -7.03 4.53
CA LYS A 743 4.20 -7.02 3.16
C LYS A 743 5.42 -6.10 2.98
N LEU A 744 6.06 -5.67 4.08
CA LEU A 744 7.16 -4.69 4.13
C LEU A 744 6.75 -3.28 3.65
N HIS A 745 5.48 -2.93 3.76
CA HIS A 745 4.98 -1.63 3.30
C HIS A 745 5.36 -0.49 4.25
N GLN A 746 5.20 -0.69 5.57
CA GLN A 746 5.53 0.29 6.61
C GLN A 746 6.88 -0.04 7.28
N ARG A 747 7.97 0.36 6.69
CA ARG A 747 9.32 0.02 7.19
C ARG A 747 9.74 0.84 8.41
N ASP A 748 9.15 2.00 8.61
CA ASP A 748 9.45 2.84 9.78
C ASP A 748 9.17 2.07 11.09
N GLU A 749 8.10 1.28 11.15
CA GLU A 749 7.74 0.46 12.32
C GLU A 749 8.74 -0.65 12.66
N PHE A 750 9.68 -0.97 11.78
CA PHE A 750 10.76 -1.94 12.09
C PHE A 750 11.65 -1.49 13.25
N ASN A 751 11.66 -0.20 13.55
CA ASN A 751 12.38 0.33 14.71
C ASN A 751 11.84 -0.21 16.04
N PHE A 752 10.55 -0.51 16.17
CA PHE A 752 10.02 -1.20 17.37
C PHE A 752 10.68 -2.55 17.58
N ILE A 753 10.89 -3.29 16.48
CA ILE A 753 11.52 -4.61 16.51
C ILE A 753 13.00 -4.47 16.90
N SER A 754 13.72 -3.55 16.26
CA SER A 754 15.13 -3.27 16.54
C SER A 754 15.34 -2.85 17.99
N ASN A 755 14.52 -1.91 18.46
CA ASN A 755 14.57 -1.40 19.82
C ASN A 755 14.34 -2.51 20.86
N MET A 756 13.34 -3.37 20.65
CA MET A 756 13.07 -4.50 21.53
C MET A 756 14.22 -5.52 21.51
N ALA A 757 14.74 -5.85 20.32
CA ALA A 757 15.81 -6.82 20.16
C ALA A 757 17.08 -6.41 20.91
N PHE A 758 17.47 -5.14 20.81
CA PHE A 758 18.68 -4.64 21.44
C PHE A 758 18.47 -4.33 22.94
N SER A 759 17.38 -3.69 23.32
CA SER A 759 17.12 -3.35 24.71
C SER A 759 16.95 -4.60 25.60
N SER A 760 16.40 -5.68 25.05
CA SER A 760 16.26 -6.95 25.78
C SER A 760 17.60 -7.56 26.22
N LEU A 761 18.71 -7.21 25.56
CA LEU A 761 20.05 -7.68 25.87
C LEU A 761 20.73 -6.86 26.98
N LEU A 762 20.15 -5.77 27.42
CA LEU A 762 20.72 -4.90 28.46
C LEU A 762 20.51 -5.41 29.88
N GLY A 763 19.66 -6.42 30.07
CA GLY A 763 19.45 -7.10 31.36
C GLY A 763 18.66 -6.30 32.39
N GLY A 764 17.89 -5.31 31.99
CA GLY A 764 17.06 -4.45 32.85
C GLY A 764 15.70 -4.12 32.23
N VAL A 765 14.89 -3.39 32.99
CA VAL A 765 13.64 -2.77 32.52
C VAL A 765 14.00 -1.38 32.02
N TYR A 766 13.87 -1.11 30.73
CA TYR A 766 14.22 0.17 30.11
C TYR A 766 13.10 0.72 29.22
#